data_053d12cc16a384f0bad29ca4261f93e5
#
_entry.id   053d12cc16a384f0bad29ca4261f93e5
#
_cell.length_a   1.000
_cell.length_b   1.000
_cell.length_c   1.000
_cell.angle_alpha   90.00
_cell.angle_beta   90.00
_cell.angle_gamma   90.00
#
_symmetry.space_group_name_H-M   'P 1'
#
loop_
_entity.id
_entity.type
_entity.pdbx_description
1 polymer ?
#
loop_
_entity_poly.entity_id
_entity_poly.type
_entity_poly.pdbx_seq_one_letter_code
_entity_poly.pdbx_strand_id
1 'polypeptide(L)'
;SVAFAHDRSQLLDVQATDGAYPLRGKLVLADAQGRQRNGHGPAAGTAYLDHRALVSLSLKVGDTLQLGGKELRIAAELVQQPDGGALVALAPRALMSLADAEQAGLLGVGSRARHRLLLAGAPEAVQRWRSWAQQQTLPQGAELLTPEQTQERMRTAFDRAGAFLHLTALLAALLAGVAIALSAQRYARRKTPEVALLRALGTPRRRVLGLLLLTLAALALPVALAGALLALGAAQLAWQFASTLFGGVPTALPLLPALIAATMGVAVLAGFALPPLLRLAEVAPVAVFRESLARKPRRFDGLYLLPALVALALIWSQSGSLKLAGILAASLAGVALVAALLATLLLWLARRVAPGAHPALRLGLAALARRRGLSVVQATALSLGLTALLLLSVVAPALLDGWRRELPVDTPNWFALNLQDDQQPAFAQALARIGADQLNMMPLAVGKLTAINGQPIDSRHFTDPRAKEWADRQLRLSWADALPPANRVIAGRWFDAHPAQAEVSVDRMWRDMFALKLGDTMGFDVGEGRVAATVTSFRQVDWTSFRVNFFLLLDPAHADALPHTWLASFHLPRGHAQAMAQLSRDYPNLSLVDVDDLLDRIRQIVDRVGGAVRWILGFSLLAGALVLAASLAASAAERRHEAALLRTLGARRAQLRVAAACEFALLGLIAGLTAAFGAAVAGLWLGRAVFHIEGFLPPSWPLALGALGCAFVVMLLGLAGTRKVTRTSPMRLLREG
;
A
#
# COMPACT_ATOMS: atom_id res chain seq x y z
N SER A 1 0.39 34.55 8.68
CA SER A 1 0.75 35.91 9.10
C SER A 1 2.06 35.91 9.84
N VAL A 2 2.78 37.03 9.86
CA VAL A 2 3.98 37.19 10.67
C VAL A 2 3.57 37.62 12.06
N ALA A 3 4.11 36.96 13.05
CA ALA A 3 3.95 37.32 14.47
C ALA A 3 5.22 37.94 14.98
N PHE A 4 5.07 38.89 15.87
CA PHE A 4 6.18 39.59 16.51
C PHE A 4 6.11 39.41 18.03
N ALA A 5 7.26 39.11 18.64
CA ALA A 5 7.36 39.01 20.07
C ALA A 5 8.81 39.29 20.50
N HIS A 6 9.00 40.22 21.44
CA HIS A 6 10.31 40.74 21.80
C HIS A 6 11.09 41.05 20.51
N ASP A 7 12.17 41.10 20.23
CA ASP A 7 12.88 41.43 18.98
C ASP A 7 12.89 40.29 17.95
N ARG A 8 11.89 39.39 17.98
CA ARG A 8 11.80 38.24 17.07
C ARG A 8 10.53 38.27 16.22
N SER A 9 10.64 37.80 14.98
CA SER A 9 9.52 37.62 14.10
C SER A 9 9.47 36.16 13.59
N GLN A 10 8.27 35.62 13.42
CA GLN A 10 8.07 34.29 12.93
C GLN A 10 6.82 34.23 12.03
N LEU A 11 6.95 33.60 10.88
CA LEU A 11 5.78 33.29 10.06
C LEU A 11 4.98 32.18 10.74
N LEU A 12 3.71 32.46 11.05
CA LEU A 12 2.78 31.51 11.65
C LEU A 12 1.66 31.17 10.68
N ASP A 13 1.24 29.91 10.69
CA ASP A 13 -0.04 29.47 10.12
C ASP A 13 -1.15 29.82 11.12
N VAL A 14 -1.84 30.94 10.85
CA VAL A 14 -2.86 31.47 11.74
C VAL A 14 -4.20 30.92 11.36
N GLN A 15 -4.86 30.25 12.29
CA GLN A 15 -6.25 29.83 12.18
C GLN A 15 -7.11 30.63 13.16
N ALA A 16 -8.17 31.23 12.63
CA ALA A 16 -9.15 31.92 13.46
C ALA A 16 -10.42 31.07 13.54
N THR A 17 -10.97 30.92 14.75
CA THR A 17 -12.13 30.06 15.00
C THR A 17 -13.17 30.80 15.86
N ASP A 18 -14.41 30.36 15.74
CA ASP A 18 -15.47 30.75 16.69
C ASP A 18 -15.42 29.90 17.97
N GLY A 19 -16.27 30.23 18.93
CA GLY A 19 -16.32 29.55 20.23
C GLY A 19 -16.86 28.11 20.17
N ALA A 20 -17.49 27.70 19.06
CA ALA A 20 -18.06 26.36 18.88
C ALA A 20 -16.99 25.32 18.44
N TYR A 21 -15.81 25.78 18.05
CA TYR A 21 -14.71 24.92 17.64
C TYR A 21 -14.08 24.16 18.82
N PRO A 22 -13.76 22.87 18.70
CA PRO A 22 -13.97 21.98 17.53
C PRO A 22 -15.37 21.38 17.53
N LEU A 23 -16.01 21.27 16.36
CA LEU A 23 -17.32 20.64 16.22
C LEU A 23 -17.26 19.12 16.43
N ARG A 24 -16.13 18.50 16.12
CA ARG A 24 -15.83 17.08 16.36
C ARG A 24 -14.34 16.91 16.69
N GLY A 25 -14.04 15.84 17.41
CA GLY A 25 -12.67 15.57 17.87
C GLY A 25 -12.34 16.29 19.18
N LYS A 26 -11.05 16.37 19.52
CA LYS A 26 -10.56 16.98 20.74
C LYS A 26 -9.50 18.02 20.41
N LEU A 27 -9.62 19.21 20.99
CA LEU A 27 -8.58 20.19 21.04
C LEU A 27 -7.82 19.98 22.35
N VAL A 28 -6.55 19.53 22.27
CA VAL A 28 -5.72 19.30 23.46
C VAL A 28 -4.79 20.46 23.66
N LEU A 29 -4.87 21.07 24.84
CA LEU A 29 -4.11 22.22 25.25
C LEU A 29 -3.25 21.86 26.46
N ALA A 30 -2.03 22.41 26.55
CA ALA A 30 -1.20 22.29 27.74
C ALA A 30 -1.09 23.64 28.45
N ASP A 31 -1.15 23.62 29.78
CA ASP A 31 -0.91 24.82 30.64
C ASP A 31 0.60 25.10 30.81
N ALA A 32 0.91 26.16 31.55
CA ALA A 32 2.30 26.55 31.84
C ALA A 32 3.12 25.48 32.60
N GLN A 33 2.44 24.50 33.21
CA GLN A 33 3.02 23.36 33.91
C GLN A 33 3.07 22.09 33.05
N GLY A 34 2.67 22.18 31.75
CA GLY A 34 2.64 21.04 30.82
C GLY A 34 1.47 20.09 31.05
N ARG A 35 0.50 20.38 31.91
CA ARG A 35 -0.66 19.55 32.14
C ARG A 35 -1.66 19.69 30.99
N GLN A 36 -1.99 18.58 30.37
CA GLN A 36 -2.88 18.55 29.22
C GLN A 36 -4.35 18.56 29.63
N ARG A 37 -5.16 19.35 28.91
CA ARG A 37 -6.63 19.40 29.06
C ARG A 37 -7.31 19.52 27.70
N ASN A 38 -8.55 19.04 27.63
CA ASN A 38 -9.38 19.34 26.46
C ASN A 38 -9.89 20.80 26.55
N GLY A 39 -9.88 21.49 25.43
CA GLY A 39 -10.32 22.87 25.33
C GLY A 39 -11.26 23.12 24.15
N HIS A 40 -11.68 24.37 24.03
CA HIS A 40 -12.43 24.91 22.92
C HIS A 40 -11.62 26.03 22.26
N GLY A 41 -12.16 26.65 21.23
CA GLY A 41 -11.54 27.82 20.57
C GLY A 41 -11.15 28.90 21.60
N PRO A 42 -10.10 29.69 21.32
CA PRO A 42 -9.58 30.70 22.27
C PRO A 42 -10.60 31.80 22.51
N ALA A 43 -10.63 32.30 23.74
CA ALA A 43 -11.43 33.47 24.10
C ALA A 43 -10.86 34.73 23.43
N ALA A 44 -11.68 35.75 23.27
CA ALA A 44 -11.22 37.05 22.74
C ALA A 44 -10.03 37.62 23.56
N GLY A 45 -9.03 38.15 22.87
CA GLY A 45 -7.79 38.65 23.45
C GLY A 45 -6.77 37.55 23.78
N THR A 46 -7.04 36.28 23.44
CA THR A 46 -6.11 35.19 23.72
C THR A 46 -5.77 34.38 22.46
N ALA A 47 -4.59 33.74 22.49
CA ALA A 47 -4.17 32.81 21.43
C ALA A 47 -3.58 31.52 22.03
N TYR A 48 -3.64 30.42 21.26
CA TYR A 48 -2.92 29.20 21.55
C TYR A 48 -1.82 29.02 20.50
N LEU A 49 -0.61 28.72 20.93
CA LEU A 49 0.54 28.53 20.04
C LEU A 49 1.03 27.09 20.13
N ASP A 50 1.47 26.52 19.02
CA ASP A 50 2.12 25.22 19.06
C ASP A 50 3.53 25.32 19.69
N HIS A 51 4.09 24.20 20.09
CA HIS A 51 5.40 24.13 20.73
C HIS A 51 6.51 24.83 19.92
N ARG A 52 6.48 24.69 18.59
CA ARG A 52 7.46 25.28 17.69
C ARG A 52 7.38 26.80 17.68
N ALA A 53 6.17 27.35 17.68
CA ALA A 53 5.98 28.81 17.78
C ALA A 53 6.49 29.37 19.09
N LEU A 54 6.21 28.68 20.21
CA LEU A 54 6.71 29.09 21.53
C LEU A 54 8.24 29.09 21.58
N VAL A 55 8.89 28.05 21.07
CA VAL A 55 10.35 27.93 21.06
C VAL A 55 10.99 28.96 20.13
N SER A 56 10.49 29.13 18.91
CA SER A 56 11.06 30.04 17.91
C SER A 56 10.99 31.51 18.35
N LEU A 57 9.88 31.91 18.97
CA LEU A 57 9.66 33.24 19.49
C LEU A 57 10.18 33.44 20.94
N SER A 58 10.71 32.39 21.58
CA SER A 58 11.12 32.35 22.97
C SER A 58 10.04 32.82 23.96
N LEU A 59 8.80 32.38 23.70
CA LEU A 59 7.62 32.71 24.49
C LEU A 59 7.22 31.56 25.40
N LYS A 60 6.53 31.92 26.49
CA LYS A 60 5.89 30.96 27.42
C LYS A 60 4.40 31.23 27.50
N VAL A 61 3.66 30.24 28.00
CA VAL A 61 2.25 30.43 28.32
C VAL A 61 2.10 31.52 29.36
N GLY A 62 1.32 32.55 29.05
CA GLY A 62 1.14 33.76 29.85
C GLY A 62 1.69 35.02 29.20
N ASP A 63 2.68 34.90 28.31
CA ASP A 63 3.29 36.04 27.61
C ASP A 63 2.34 36.64 26.55
N THR A 64 2.72 37.79 25.98
CA THR A 64 1.98 38.45 24.91
C THR A 64 2.66 38.27 23.55
N LEU A 65 1.86 38.19 22.51
CA LEU A 65 2.26 38.04 21.11
C LEU A 65 1.54 39.11 20.28
N GLN A 66 2.29 39.86 19.47
CA GLN A 66 1.68 40.76 18.49
C GLN A 66 1.41 40.00 17.16
N LEU A 67 0.18 40.02 16.72
CA LEU A 67 -0.26 39.34 15.50
C LEU A 67 -1.13 40.28 14.68
N GLY A 68 -0.58 40.78 13.55
CA GLY A 68 -1.18 41.90 12.84
C GLY A 68 -1.19 43.15 13.69
N GLY A 69 -2.30 43.86 13.70
CA GLY A 69 -2.48 45.10 14.51
C GLY A 69 -2.89 44.87 15.97
N LYS A 70 -2.85 43.60 16.48
CA LYS A 70 -3.36 43.30 17.83
C LYS A 70 -2.39 42.51 18.68
N GLU A 71 -2.34 42.86 19.97
CA GLU A 71 -1.64 42.04 20.99
C GLU A 71 -2.60 40.99 21.56
N LEU A 72 -2.10 39.76 21.65
CA LEU A 72 -2.82 38.62 22.18
C LEU A 72 -2.03 37.94 23.29
N ARG A 73 -2.71 37.55 24.36
CA ARG A 73 -2.09 36.77 25.45
C ARG A 73 -2.09 35.30 25.11
N ILE A 74 -0.95 34.63 25.31
CA ILE A 74 -0.85 33.16 25.10
C ILE A 74 -1.50 32.46 26.29
N ALA A 75 -2.69 31.88 26.06
CA ALA A 75 -3.46 31.24 27.12
C ALA A 75 -3.11 29.75 27.31
N ALA A 76 -2.56 29.07 26.30
CA ALA A 76 -2.13 27.67 26.37
C ALA A 76 -1.22 27.31 25.21
N GLU A 77 -0.48 26.24 25.37
CA GLU A 77 0.21 25.54 24.27
C GLU A 77 -0.77 24.64 23.53
N LEU A 78 -0.77 24.70 22.20
CA LEU A 78 -1.57 23.86 21.31
C LEU A 78 -0.85 22.54 21.07
N VAL A 79 -1.29 21.46 21.73
CA VAL A 79 -0.70 20.12 21.61
C VAL A 79 -1.32 19.34 20.45
N GLN A 80 -2.64 19.36 20.35
CA GLN A 80 -3.37 18.62 19.30
C GLN A 80 -4.62 19.37 18.87
N GLN A 81 -4.85 19.36 17.56
CA GLN A 81 -6.00 19.98 16.91
C GLN A 81 -6.66 18.95 15.96
N PRO A 82 -7.99 18.79 15.97
CA PRO A 82 -8.67 17.71 15.23
C PRO A 82 -8.56 17.81 13.71
N ASP A 83 -8.63 19.03 13.16
CA ASP A 83 -8.51 19.32 11.73
C ASP A 83 -7.12 19.84 11.33
N GLY A 84 -6.24 19.93 12.28
CA GLY A 84 -4.85 20.22 12.07
C GLY A 84 -4.17 19.01 11.45
N GLY A 85 -4.15 18.90 10.14
CA GLY A 85 -3.28 17.91 9.46
C GLY A 85 -1.85 18.15 9.91
N ALA A 86 -1.41 17.42 10.93
CA ALA A 86 -0.08 17.53 11.54
C ALA A 86 1.07 17.33 10.54
N LEU A 87 0.75 16.87 9.34
CA LEU A 87 1.68 16.53 8.26
C LEU A 87 1.95 17.67 7.27
N VAL A 88 1.17 18.76 7.28
CA VAL A 88 1.19 19.74 6.18
C VAL A 88 1.49 21.17 6.63
N ALA A 89 1.47 21.48 7.92
CA ALA A 89 1.82 22.81 8.38
C ALA A 89 3.35 23.02 8.33
N LEU A 90 3.80 23.60 7.24
CA LEU A 90 5.19 24.03 7.04
C LEU A 90 5.59 25.12 8.06
N ALA A 91 4.63 25.97 8.46
CA ALA A 91 4.82 27.00 9.47
C ALA A 91 4.27 26.56 10.85
N PRO A 92 4.87 27.03 11.96
CA PRO A 92 4.31 26.87 13.29
C PRO A 92 2.90 27.46 13.38
N ARG A 93 2.05 26.93 14.25
CA ARG A 93 0.61 27.27 14.29
C ARG A 93 0.25 28.21 15.42
N ALA A 94 -0.70 29.09 15.10
CA ALA A 94 -1.42 29.90 16.06
C ALA A 94 -2.92 29.76 15.88
N LEU A 95 -3.65 29.56 16.98
CA LEU A 95 -5.10 29.55 17.00
C LEU A 95 -5.58 30.78 17.78
N MET A 96 -6.46 31.58 17.17
CA MET A 96 -7.03 32.81 17.77
C MET A 96 -8.55 32.88 17.55
N SER A 97 -9.22 33.82 18.20
CA SER A 97 -10.65 34.02 17.95
C SER A 97 -10.88 34.70 16.61
N LEU A 98 -12.04 34.42 15.98
CA LEU A 98 -12.42 35.04 14.71
C LEU A 98 -12.58 36.56 14.86
N ALA A 99 -13.13 37.01 15.98
CA ALA A 99 -13.28 38.45 16.29
C ALA A 99 -11.92 39.17 16.42
N ASP A 100 -10.92 38.49 17.01
CA ASP A 100 -9.57 39.04 17.11
C ASP A 100 -8.89 39.10 15.73
N ALA A 101 -9.11 38.14 14.86
CA ALA A 101 -8.54 38.14 13.51
C ALA A 101 -9.08 39.29 12.65
N GLU A 102 -10.37 39.60 12.80
CA GLU A 102 -11.00 40.78 12.15
C GLU A 102 -10.38 42.07 12.67
N GLN A 103 -10.29 42.23 14.00
CA GLN A 103 -9.72 43.41 14.62
C GLN A 103 -8.21 43.58 14.35
N ALA A 104 -7.48 42.49 14.20
CA ALA A 104 -6.06 42.50 13.84
C ALA A 104 -5.81 42.85 12.35
N GLY A 105 -6.85 43.04 11.54
CA GLY A 105 -6.75 43.36 10.12
C GLY A 105 -6.31 42.19 9.24
N LEU A 106 -6.38 40.98 9.75
CA LEU A 106 -5.92 39.79 9.04
C LEU A 106 -6.90 39.30 7.96
N LEU A 107 -8.16 39.74 8.02
CA LEU A 107 -9.26 39.34 7.13
C LEU A 107 -9.72 40.48 6.19
N GLY A 108 -8.92 41.55 6.06
CA GLY A 108 -9.24 42.70 5.21
C GLY A 108 -9.14 42.45 3.72
N VAL A 109 -9.52 43.44 2.92
CA VAL A 109 -9.38 43.41 1.46
C VAL A 109 -7.91 43.23 1.09
N GLY A 110 -7.63 42.23 0.22
CA GLY A 110 -6.25 41.84 -0.15
C GLY A 110 -5.64 40.75 0.74
N SER A 111 -6.31 40.33 1.81
CA SER A 111 -5.85 39.19 2.60
C SER A 111 -5.99 37.87 1.81
N ARG A 112 -5.03 36.94 2.01
CA ARG A 112 -5.09 35.59 1.44
C ARG A 112 -5.80 34.60 2.36
N ALA A 113 -6.77 35.08 3.15
CA ALA A 113 -7.51 34.25 4.08
C ALA A 113 -8.47 33.32 3.34
N ARG A 114 -8.57 32.07 3.81
CA ARG A 114 -9.56 31.09 3.36
C ARG A 114 -10.63 30.99 4.43
N HIS A 115 -11.86 31.28 4.05
CA HIS A 115 -13.00 31.08 4.93
C HIS A 115 -13.50 29.65 4.83
N ARG A 116 -13.75 29.00 5.97
CA ARG A 116 -14.27 27.63 6.02
C ARG A 116 -15.49 27.60 6.91
N LEU A 117 -16.60 27.09 6.36
CA LEU A 117 -17.77 26.75 7.14
C LEU A 117 -17.74 25.27 7.47
N LEU A 118 -17.59 24.93 8.75
CA LEU A 118 -17.61 23.57 9.23
C LEU A 118 -19.03 23.14 9.58
N LEU A 119 -19.43 21.96 9.14
CA LEU A 119 -20.74 21.39 9.41
C LEU A 119 -20.57 20.02 10.06
N ALA A 120 -21.28 19.79 11.18
CA ALA A 120 -21.30 18.51 11.86
C ALA A 120 -22.73 18.16 12.28
N GLY A 121 -23.06 16.88 12.21
CA GLY A 121 -24.39 16.37 12.56
C GLY A 121 -24.45 14.86 12.51
N ALA A 122 -25.66 14.30 12.58
CA ALA A 122 -25.90 12.88 12.34
C ALA A 122 -25.52 12.54 10.87
N PRO A 123 -24.95 11.35 10.60
CA PRO A 123 -24.47 10.99 9.25
C PRO A 123 -25.52 11.18 8.15
N GLU A 124 -26.76 10.80 8.44
CA GLU A 124 -27.88 10.93 7.49
C GLU A 124 -28.26 12.39 7.20
N ALA A 125 -28.17 13.26 8.21
CA ALA A 125 -28.46 14.68 8.05
C ALA A 125 -27.37 15.37 7.23
N VAL A 126 -26.10 15.06 7.50
CA VAL A 126 -24.96 15.57 6.74
C VAL A 126 -25.03 15.09 5.28
N GLN A 127 -25.41 13.83 5.05
CA GLN A 127 -25.54 13.30 3.68
C GLN A 127 -26.71 13.95 2.90
N ARG A 128 -27.85 14.20 3.54
CA ARG A 128 -28.96 14.94 2.93
C ARG A 128 -28.56 16.37 2.58
N TRP A 129 -27.89 17.05 3.51
CA TRP A 129 -27.39 18.40 3.27
C TRP A 129 -26.36 18.43 2.11
N ARG A 130 -25.44 17.46 2.08
CA ARG A 130 -24.46 17.33 1.00
C ARG A 130 -25.12 17.15 -0.37
N SER A 131 -26.09 16.23 -0.49
CA SER A 131 -26.80 16.00 -1.75
C SER A 131 -27.58 17.25 -2.20
N TRP A 132 -28.14 18.01 -1.26
CA TRP A 132 -28.78 19.30 -1.55
C TRP A 132 -27.74 20.34 -2.00
N ALA A 133 -26.63 20.50 -1.30
CA ALA A 133 -25.57 21.46 -1.61
C ALA A 133 -24.90 21.20 -2.97
N GLN A 134 -24.76 19.94 -3.36
CA GLN A 134 -24.24 19.56 -4.68
C GLN A 134 -25.15 19.96 -5.85
N GLN A 135 -26.44 20.18 -5.59
CA GLN A 135 -27.40 20.63 -6.60
C GLN A 135 -27.48 22.16 -6.69
N GLN A 136 -26.87 22.88 -5.75
CA GLN A 136 -26.89 24.35 -5.76
C GLN A 136 -25.71 24.89 -6.58
N THR A 137 -25.94 26.03 -7.23
CA THR A 137 -24.87 26.80 -7.86
C THR A 137 -24.11 27.55 -6.77
N LEU A 138 -22.94 27.03 -6.41
CA LEU A 138 -22.11 27.69 -5.41
C LEU A 138 -21.55 29.01 -5.93
N PRO A 139 -21.34 30.02 -5.07
CA PRO A 139 -20.67 31.26 -5.42
C PRO A 139 -19.28 30.98 -6.02
N GLN A 140 -18.80 31.90 -6.87
CA GLN A 140 -17.49 31.78 -7.51
C GLN A 140 -16.38 31.67 -6.46
N GLY A 141 -15.58 30.60 -6.52
CA GLY A 141 -14.51 30.32 -5.56
C GLY A 141 -14.95 29.55 -4.29
N ALA A 142 -16.24 29.19 -4.17
CA ALA A 142 -16.71 28.33 -3.09
C ALA A 142 -16.66 26.86 -3.50
N GLU A 143 -16.07 26.02 -2.64
CA GLU A 143 -15.92 24.58 -2.85
C GLU A 143 -16.55 23.80 -1.70
N LEU A 144 -17.27 22.72 -2.04
CA LEU A 144 -17.76 21.77 -1.05
C LEU A 144 -16.71 20.69 -0.85
N LEU A 145 -15.99 20.77 0.26
CA LEU A 145 -14.95 19.79 0.62
C LEU A 145 -15.50 18.75 1.59
N THR A 146 -15.28 17.49 1.28
CA THR A 146 -15.50 16.40 2.23
C THR A 146 -14.20 16.07 2.95
N PRO A 147 -14.25 15.43 4.15
CA PRO A 147 -13.05 15.00 4.87
C PRO A 147 -12.15 14.12 3.99
N GLU A 148 -12.75 13.30 3.11
CA GLU A 148 -12.04 12.43 2.20
C GLU A 148 -11.24 13.21 1.13
N GLN A 149 -11.79 14.33 0.65
CA GLN A 149 -11.13 15.18 -0.36
C GLN A 149 -10.04 16.07 0.25
N THR A 150 -10.23 16.50 1.49
CA THR A 150 -9.25 17.35 2.19
C THR A 150 -7.94 16.61 2.45
N GLN A 151 -7.98 15.27 2.49
CA GLN A 151 -6.84 14.41 2.77
C GLN A 151 -6.45 13.53 1.57
N GLU A 152 -6.63 14.00 0.35
CA GLU A 152 -6.44 13.19 -0.88
C GLU A 152 -5.05 12.52 -0.97
N ARG A 153 -3.99 13.18 -0.50
CA ARG A 153 -2.64 12.59 -0.46
C ARG A 153 -2.52 11.45 0.56
N MET A 154 -3.16 11.59 1.73
CA MET A 154 -3.22 10.51 2.72
C MET A 154 -4.13 9.38 2.25
N ARG A 155 -5.24 9.71 1.59
CA ARG A 155 -6.16 8.73 1.01
C ARG A 155 -5.46 7.81 0.02
N THR A 156 -4.67 8.36 -0.91
CA THR A 156 -3.89 7.54 -1.87
C THR A 156 -2.93 6.58 -1.17
N ALA A 157 -2.29 6.98 -0.08
CA ALA A 157 -1.42 6.11 0.70
C ALA A 157 -2.22 5.02 1.44
N PHE A 158 -3.36 5.36 2.05
CA PHE A 158 -4.26 4.40 2.69
C PHE A 158 -4.92 3.47 1.69
N ASP A 159 -5.34 3.95 0.52
CA ASP A 159 -5.92 3.13 -0.55
C ASP A 159 -4.90 2.11 -1.08
N ARG A 160 -3.64 2.52 -1.25
CA ARG A 160 -2.54 1.60 -1.64
C ARG A 160 -2.28 0.56 -0.55
N ALA A 161 -2.21 0.97 0.71
CA ALA A 161 -2.07 0.05 1.84
C ALA A 161 -3.26 -0.90 1.93
N GLY A 162 -4.49 -0.38 1.77
CA GLY A 162 -5.72 -1.16 1.73
C GLY A 162 -5.72 -2.18 0.60
N ALA A 163 -5.37 -1.78 -0.62
CA ALA A 163 -5.26 -2.68 -1.78
C ALA A 163 -4.27 -3.82 -1.52
N PHE A 164 -3.13 -3.52 -0.88
CA PHE A 164 -2.16 -4.52 -0.49
C PHE A 164 -2.72 -5.52 0.55
N LEU A 165 -3.45 -5.02 1.55
CA LEU A 165 -4.11 -5.85 2.56
C LEU A 165 -5.18 -6.77 1.96
N HIS A 166 -6.01 -6.23 1.07
CA HIS A 166 -7.03 -6.98 0.34
C HIS A 166 -6.41 -8.09 -0.52
N LEU A 167 -5.32 -7.78 -1.24
CA LEU A 167 -4.59 -8.77 -2.04
C LEU A 167 -4.01 -9.88 -1.16
N THR A 168 -3.43 -9.53 -0.02
CA THR A 168 -2.86 -10.48 0.95
C THR A 168 -3.93 -11.40 1.51
N ALA A 169 -5.08 -10.85 1.93
CA ALA A 169 -6.21 -11.61 2.44
C ALA A 169 -6.79 -12.56 1.38
N LEU A 170 -6.90 -12.10 0.13
CA LEU A 170 -7.35 -12.90 -1.00
C LEU A 170 -6.43 -14.10 -1.24
N LEU A 171 -5.12 -13.86 -1.29
CA LEU A 171 -4.13 -14.93 -1.48
C LEU A 171 -4.21 -15.94 -0.34
N ALA A 172 -4.31 -15.49 0.92
CA ALA A 172 -4.47 -16.38 2.07
C ALA A 172 -5.75 -17.22 1.99
N ALA A 173 -6.87 -16.62 1.57
CA ALA A 173 -8.14 -17.32 1.40
C ALA A 173 -8.09 -18.37 0.28
N LEU A 174 -7.47 -18.06 -0.85
CA LEU A 174 -7.28 -19.02 -1.95
C LEU A 174 -6.38 -20.19 -1.57
N LEU A 175 -5.29 -19.89 -0.82
CA LEU A 175 -4.41 -20.91 -0.26
C LEU A 175 -5.16 -21.84 0.71
N ALA A 176 -5.95 -21.28 1.62
CA ALA A 176 -6.81 -22.04 2.52
C ALA A 176 -7.79 -22.92 1.72
N GLY A 177 -8.39 -22.40 0.64
CA GLY A 177 -9.25 -23.15 -0.27
C GLY A 177 -8.56 -24.38 -0.86
N VAL A 178 -7.32 -24.22 -1.36
CA VAL A 178 -6.52 -25.34 -1.88
C VAL A 178 -6.27 -26.40 -0.79
N ALA A 179 -5.88 -25.98 0.43
CA ALA A 179 -5.68 -26.91 1.55
C ALA A 179 -6.95 -27.65 1.94
N ILE A 180 -8.08 -26.93 1.96
CA ILE A 180 -9.40 -27.53 2.21
C ILE A 180 -9.74 -28.58 1.13
N ALA A 181 -9.52 -28.27 -0.16
CA ALA A 181 -9.77 -29.19 -1.26
C ALA A 181 -8.96 -30.49 -1.11
N LEU A 182 -7.65 -30.36 -0.82
CA LEU A 182 -6.77 -31.52 -0.62
C LEU A 182 -7.18 -32.34 0.61
N SER A 183 -7.54 -31.68 1.72
CA SER A 183 -7.99 -32.33 2.93
C SER A 183 -9.34 -33.04 2.75
N ALA A 184 -10.27 -32.40 2.03
CA ALA A 184 -11.58 -32.98 1.70
C ALA A 184 -11.45 -34.18 0.74
N GLN A 185 -10.58 -34.11 -0.27
CA GLN A 185 -10.27 -35.26 -1.14
C GLN A 185 -9.74 -36.44 -0.34
N ARG A 186 -8.82 -36.19 0.61
CA ARG A 186 -8.29 -37.23 1.49
C ARG A 186 -9.38 -37.84 2.38
N TYR A 187 -10.20 -36.98 2.99
CA TYR A 187 -11.34 -37.43 3.81
C TYR A 187 -12.30 -38.30 2.98
N ALA A 188 -12.64 -37.87 1.76
CA ALA A 188 -13.51 -38.61 0.88
C ALA A 188 -12.92 -39.99 0.53
N ARG A 189 -11.63 -40.07 0.18
CA ARG A 189 -10.98 -41.38 -0.12
C ARG A 189 -10.99 -42.30 1.09
N ARG A 190 -10.69 -41.77 2.30
CA ARG A 190 -10.70 -42.56 3.53
C ARG A 190 -12.09 -43.07 3.89
N LYS A 191 -13.14 -42.31 3.61
CA LYS A 191 -14.53 -42.66 3.89
C LYS A 191 -15.21 -43.46 2.79
N THR A 192 -14.55 -43.66 1.65
CA THR A 192 -15.09 -44.42 0.52
C THR A 192 -15.55 -45.83 0.92
N PRO A 193 -14.77 -46.65 1.67
CA PRO A 193 -15.24 -48.02 2.07
C PRO A 193 -16.44 -47.95 3.01
N GLU A 194 -16.47 -47.05 3.97
CA GLU A 194 -17.59 -46.89 4.90
C GLU A 194 -18.87 -46.48 4.20
N VAL A 195 -18.78 -45.52 3.24
CA VAL A 195 -19.92 -45.06 2.45
C VAL A 195 -20.40 -46.13 1.50
N ALA A 196 -19.49 -46.89 0.87
CA ALA A 196 -19.83 -48.03 0.02
C ALA A 196 -20.58 -49.10 0.80
N LEU A 197 -20.16 -49.41 2.04
CA LEU A 197 -20.83 -50.35 2.94
C LEU A 197 -22.24 -49.85 3.31
N LEU A 198 -22.38 -48.60 3.75
CA LEU A 198 -23.70 -48.01 4.04
C LEU A 198 -24.66 -48.09 2.87
N ARG A 199 -24.15 -47.86 1.66
CA ARG A 199 -24.93 -47.97 0.43
C ARG A 199 -25.28 -49.41 0.07
N ALA A 200 -24.37 -50.34 0.33
CA ALA A 200 -24.63 -51.78 0.13
C ALA A 200 -25.73 -52.28 1.10
N LEU A 201 -25.80 -51.70 2.32
CA LEU A 201 -26.85 -51.93 3.30
C LEU A 201 -28.18 -51.21 3.00
N GLY A 202 -28.32 -50.58 1.83
CA GLY A 202 -29.57 -49.95 1.38
C GLY A 202 -29.74 -48.48 1.75
N THR A 203 -28.73 -47.79 2.30
CA THR A 203 -28.86 -46.39 2.65
C THR A 203 -28.96 -45.51 1.41
N PRO A 204 -30.02 -44.69 1.24
CA PRO A 204 -30.20 -43.89 0.03
C PRO A 204 -29.17 -42.74 -0.01
N ARG A 205 -28.77 -42.34 -1.23
CA ARG A 205 -27.79 -41.28 -1.50
C ARG A 205 -28.08 -39.99 -0.72
N ARG A 206 -29.38 -39.61 -0.61
CA ARG A 206 -29.78 -38.38 0.11
C ARG A 206 -29.41 -38.42 1.60
N ARG A 207 -29.55 -39.54 2.28
CA ARG A 207 -29.16 -39.71 3.69
C ARG A 207 -27.65 -39.67 3.88
N VAL A 208 -26.90 -40.35 2.99
CA VAL A 208 -25.42 -40.27 3.01
C VAL A 208 -24.95 -38.84 2.81
N LEU A 209 -25.54 -38.14 1.83
CA LEU A 209 -25.21 -36.71 1.62
C LEU A 209 -25.56 -35.85 2.82
N GLY A 210 -26.75 -36.05 3.42
CA GLY A 210 -27.15 -35.31 4.64
C GLY A 210 -26.19 -35.52 5.82
N LEU A 211 -25.71 -36.75 6.05
CA LEU A 211 -24.71 -37.05 7.07
C LEU A 211 -23.37 -36.36 6.79
N LEU A 212 -22.92 -36.35 5.52
CA LEU A 212 -21.68 -35.69 5.14
C LEU A 212 -21.80 -34.14 5.27
N LEU A 213 -22.94 -33.58 4.88
CA LEU A 213 -23.19 -32.14 5.06
C LEU A 213 -23.32 -31.76 6.53
N LEU A 214 -23.96 -32.59 7.35
CA LEU A 214 -24.07 -32.38 8.81
C LEU A 214 -22.68 -32.40 9.46
N THR A 215 -21.82 -33.37 9.08
CA THR A 215 -20.44 -33.42 9.60
C THR A 215 -19.61 -32.21 9.14
N LEU A 216 -19.80 -31.74 7.91
CA LEU A 216 -19.15 -30.53 7.42
C LEU A 216 -19.64 -29.30 8.19
N ALA A 217 -20.95 -29.15 8.38
CA ALA A 217 -21.54 -28.05 9.14
C ALA A 217 -21.12 -28.04 10.63
N ALA A 218 -21.09 -29.22 11.26
CA ALA A 218 -20.63 -29.40 12.63
C ALA A 218 -19.15 -29.00 12.82
N LEU A 219 -18.32 -29.15 11.79
CA LEU A 219 -16.93 -28.67 11.79
C LEU A 219 -16.85 -27.20 11.42
N ALA A 220 -17.65 -26.73 10.47
CA ALA A 220 -17.58 -25.35 9.96
C ALA A 220 -17.89 -24.33 11.05
N LEU A 221 -18.91 -24.57 11.86
CA LEU A 221 -19.39 -23.61 12.85
C LEU A 221 -18.34 -23.30 13.95
N PRO A 222 -17.77 -24.29 14.67
CA PRO A 222 -16.76 -24.00 15.69
C PRO A 222 -15.46 -23.45 15.08
N VAL A 223 -15.07 -23.90 13.90
CA VAL A 223 -13.86 -23.39 13.21
C VAL A 223 -14.05 -21.94 12.75
N ALA A 224 -15.22 -21.59 12.19
CA ALA A 224 -15.53 -20.22 11.82
C ALA A 224 -15.57 -19.30 13.05
N LEU A 225 -16.16 -19.76 14.16
CA LEU A 225 -16.20 -19.03 15.42
C LEU A 225 -14.78 -18.82 15.98
N ALA A 226 -13.97 -19.88 16.02
CA ALA A 226 -12.57 -19.79 16.48
C ALA A 226 -11.76 -18.85 15.60
N GLY A 227 -11.93 -18.94 14.27
CA GLY A 227 -11.28 -18.03 13.31
C GLY A 227 -11.69 -16.56 13.50
N ALA A 228 -12.99 -16.32 13.73
CA ALA A 228 -13.50 -14.97 14.03
C ALA A 228 -12.94 -14.42 15.34
N LEU A 229 -12.87 -15.23 16.40
CA LEU A 229 -12.29 -14.82 17.69
C LEU A 229 -10.80 -14.52 17.56
N LEU A 230 -10.04 -15.36 16.84
CA LEU A 230 -8.63 -15.11 16.58
C LEU A 230 -8.43 -13.83 15.74
N ALA A 231 -9.28 -13.60 14.74
CA ALA A 231 -9.23 -12.38 13.93
C ALA A 231 -9.55 -11.12 14.75
N LEU A 232 -10.55 -11.18 15.64
CA LEU A 232 -10.87 -10.10 16.58
C LEU A 232 -9.71 -9.82 17.53
N GLY A 233 -9.09 -10.87 18.09
CA GLY A 233 -7.91 -10.73 18.94
C GLY A 233 -6.74 -10.10 18.21
N ALA A 234 -6.44 -10.54 16.98
CA ALA A 234 -5.39 -9.97 16.14
C ALA A 234 -5.71 -8.52 15.76
N ALA A 235 -6.96 -8.20 15.43
CA ALA A 235 -7.40 -6.84 15.14
C ALA A 235 -7.27 -5.93 16.36
N GLN A 236 -7.61 -6.43 17.56
CA GLN A 236 -7.46 -5.69 18.81
C GLN A 236 -5.99 -5.39 19.13
N LEU A 237 -5.11 -6.37 18.96
CA LEU A 237 -3.66 -6.18 19.12
C LEU A 237 -3.12 -5.17 18.11
N ALA A 238 -3.51 -5.30 16.85
CA ALA A 238 -3.13 -4.35 15.80
C ALA A 238 -3.65 -2.94 16.11
N TRP A 239 -4.88 -2.81 16.63
CA TRP A 239 -5.46 -1.54 17.04
C TRP A 239 -4.77 -0.92 18.25
N GLN A 240 -4.44 -1.71 19.29
CA GLN A 240 -3.65 -1.23 20.42
C GLN A 240 -2.30 -0.68 19.96
N PHE A 241 -1.63 -1.39 19.05
CA PHE A 241 -0.39 -0.93 18.46
C PHE A 241 -0.59 0.34 17.64
N ALA A 242 -1.65 0.44 16.84
CA ALA A 242 -1.97 1.63 16.05
C ALA A 242 -2.41 2.81 16.92
N SER A 243 -3.16 2.60 17.99
CA SER A 243 -3.64 3.67 18.88
C SER A 243 -2.52 4.39 19.62
N THR A 244 -1.45 3.68 20.00
CA THR A 244 -0.23 4.30 20.57
C THR A 244 0.48 5.20 19.57
N LEU A 245 0.25 4.98 18.27
CA LEU A 245 0.90 5.70 17.19
C LEU A 245 0.09 6.89 16.68
N PHE A 246 -1.24 6.81 16.72
CA PHE A 246 -2.15 7.80 16.16
C PHE A 246 -2.97 8.57 17.20
N GLY A 247 -2.75 8.31 18.49
CA GLY A 247 -3.48 8.98 19.58
C GLY A 247 -5.00 8.73 19.56
N GLY A 248 -5.42 7.56 19.06
CA GLY A 248 -6.82 7.25 18.81
C GLY A 248 -7.60 6.82 20.04
N VAL A 249 -8.89 7.15 20.08
CA VAL A 249 -9.84 6.67 21.06
C VAL A 249 -10.14 5.18 20.80
N PRO A 250 -10.27 4.34 21.84
CA PRO A 250 -10.69 2.95 21.66
C PRO A 250 -12.02 2.90 20.91
N THR A 251 -12.04 2.31 19.74
CA THR A 251 -13.27 2.07 18.99
C THR A 251 -13.91 0.76 19.43
N ALA A 252 -15.22 0.68 19.33
CA ALA A 252 -15.95 -0.55 19.60
C ALA A 252 -15.41 -1.69 18.70
N LEU A 253 -15.44 -2.93 19.20
CA LEU A 253 -15.03 -4.12 18.48
C LEU A 253 -15.74 -4.21 17.12
N PRO A 254 -15.00 -4.42 16.01
CA PRO A 254 -15.58 -4.46 14.68
C PRO A 254 -16.27 -5.80 14.41
N LEU A 255 -17.47 -5.99 14.98
CA LEU A 255 -18.22 -7.24 14.88
C LEU A 255 -18.67 -7.55 13.44
N LEU A 256 -19.05 -6.53 12.68
CA LEU A 256 -19.51 -6.69 11.30
C LEU A 256 -18.41 -7.24 10.38
N PRO A 257 -17.18 -6.69 10.35
CA PRO A 257 -16.07 -7.29 9.60
C PRO A 257 -15.75 -8.72 10.04
N ALA A 258 -15.82 -9.03 11.32
CA ALA A 258 -15.58 -10.38 11.81
C ALA A 258 -16.65 -11.38 11.33
N LEU A 259 -17.91 -10.95 11.28
CA LEU A 259 -19.01 -11.76 10.75
C LEU A 259 -18.83 -11.98 9.23
N ILE A 260 -18.48 -10.95 8.49
CA ILE A 260 -18.17 -11.06 7.05
C ILE A 260 -17.01 -12.04 6.81
N ALA A 261 -15.93 -11.94 7.57
CA ALA A 261 -14.80 -12.85 7.47
C ALA A 261 -15.19 -14.29 7.80
N ALA A 262 -16.01 -14.52 8.82
CA ALA A 262 -16.52 -15.84 9.17
C ALA A 262 -17.40 -16.44 8.05
N THR A 263 -18.30 -15.66 7.49
CA THR A 263 -19.16 -16.09 6.36
C THR A 263 -18.34 -16.40 5.11
N MET A 264 -17.32 -15.59 4.80
CA MET A 264 -16.36 -15.87 3.73
C MET A 264 -15.59 -17.17 3.98
N GLY A 265 -15.14 -17.41 5.22
CA GLY A 265 -14.47 -18.64 5.61
C GLY A 265 -15.36 -19.88 5.41
N VAL A 266 -16.63 -19.81 5.80
CA VAL A 266 -17.62 -20.86 5.55
C VAL A 266 -17.88 -21.06 4.06
N ALA A 267 -17.97 -19.99 3.27
CA ALA A 267 -18.13 -20.05 1.83
C ALA A 267 -16.94 -20.75 1.14
N VAL A 268 -15.71 -20.42 1.56
CA VAL A 268 -14.49 -21.10 1.08
C VAL A 268 -14.53 -22.58 1.46
N LEU A 269 -14.84 -22.90 2.71
CA LEU A 269 -14.94 -24.29 3.16
C LEU A 269 -15.98 -25.06 2.32
N ALA A 270 -17.18 -24.51 2.14
CA ALA A 270 -18.22 -25.12 1.35
C ALA A 270 -17.78 -25.27 -0.13
N GLY A 271 -17.29 -24.20 -0.75
CA GLY A 271 -16.90 -24.19 -2.16
C GLY A 271 -15.84 -25.22 -2.51
N PHE A 272 -14.86 -25.40 -1.64
CA PHE A 272 -13.72 -26.30 -1.90
C PHE A 272 -13.90 -27.71 -1.34
N ALA A 273 -14.71 -27.90 -0.28
CA ALA A 273 -14.95 -29.22 0.31
C ALA A 273 -16.14 -29.98 -0.31
N LEU A 274 -17.18 -29.27 -0.79
CA LEU A 274 -18.37 -29.91 -1.36
C LEU A 274 -18.08 -30.81 -2.58
N PRO A 275 -17.26 -30.43 -3.57
CA PRO A 275 -17.03 -31.27 -4.74
C PRO A 275 -16.52 -32.70 -4.41
N PRO A 276 -15.49 -32.87 -3.56
CA PRO A 276 -15.08 -34.22 -3.14
C PRO A 276 -16.13 -34.99 -2.36
N LEU A 277 -16.91 -34.30 -1.51
CA LEU A 277 -17.96 -34.94 -0.68
C LEU A 277 -19.17 -35.36 -1.50
N LEU A 278 -19.58 -34.56 -2.49
CA LEU A 278 -20.66 -34.91 -3.40
C LEU A 278 -20.31 -36.18 -4.20
N ARG A 279 -19.05 -36.29 -4.64
CA ARG A 279 -18.56 -37.51 -5.32
C ARG A 279 -18.54 -38.72 -4.41
N LEU A 280 -18.20 -38.53 -3.13
CA LEU A 280 -18.23 -39.60 -2.15
C LEU A 280 -19.64 -40.19 -2.00
N ALA A 281 -20.69 -39.36 -2.03
CA ALA A 281 -22.08 -39.79 -1.99
C ALA A 281 -22.53 -40.57 -3.26
N GLU A 282 -21.77 -40.47 -4.36
CA GLU A 282 -22.04 -41.19 -5.63
C GLU A 282 -21.35 -42.55 -5.78
N VAL A 283 -20.57 -42.95 -4.78
CA VAL A 283 -19.82 -44.22 -4.82
C VAL A 283 -20.78 -45.40 -4.96
N ALA A 284 -20.49 -46.27 -5.93
CA ALA A 284 -21.30 -47.46 -6.17
C ALA A 284 -21.09 -48.51 -5.07
N PRO A 285 -22.14 -49.26 -4.64
CA PRO A 285 -22.02 -50.31 -3.62
C PRO A 285 -20.97 -51.38 -3.95
N VAL A 286 -20.80 -51.70 -5.26
CA VAL A 286 -19.80 -52.68 -5.73
C VAL A 286 -18.35 -52.30 -5.42
N ALA A 287 -18.09 -51.01 -5.09
CA ALA A 287 -16.77 -50.56 -4.68
C ALA A 287 -16.25 -51.18 -3.38
N VAL A 288 -17.12 -51.81 -2.58
CA VAL A 288 -16.74 -52.62 -1.39
C VAL A 288 -15.88 -53.81 -1.81
N PHE A 289 -16.15 -54.43 -2.99
CA PHE A 289 -15.47 -55.65 -3.43
C PHE A 289 -14.30 -55.38 -4.37
N ARG A 290 -14.25 -54.23 -5.03
CA ARG A 290 -13.15 -53.87 -5.93
C ARG A 290 -12.95 -52.35 -5.95
N GLU A 291 -11.89 -51.89 -5.30
CA GLU A 291 -11.46 -50.47 -5.30
C GLU A 291 -11.22 -49.95 -6.74
N SER A 292 -10.82 -50.83 -7.67
CA SER A 292 -10.58 -50.50 -9.08
C SER A 292 -11.84 -50.12 -9.86
N LEU A 293 -13.04 -50.49 -9.36
CA LEU A 293 -14.35 -50.14 -9.99
C LEU A 293 -14.94 -48.83 -9.45
N ALA A 294 -14.28 -48.18 -8.48
CA ALA A 294 -14.56 -46.80 -8.17
C ALA A 294 -14.34 -45.95 -9.44
N ARG A 295 -15.43 -45.36 -9.91
CA ARG A 295 -15.59 -44.68 -11.19
C ARG A 295 -14.36 -43.79 -11.52
N LYS A 296 -13.72 -44.03 -12.66
CA LYS A 296 -12.66 -43.17 -13.20
C LYS A 296 -13.20 -41.74 -13.27
N PRO A 297 -12.46 -40.72 -12.77
CA PRO A 297 -12.94 -39.36 -12.83
C PRO A 297 -13.24 -38.97 -14.27
N ARG A 298 -14.45 -38.50 -14.55
CA ARG A 298 -14.79 -37.89 -15.84
C ARG A 298 -13.85 -36.69 -16.03
N ARG A 299 -13.30 -36.55 -17.26
CA ARG A 299 -12.32 -35.49 -17.58
C ARG A 299 -12.83 -34.07 -17.35
N PHE A 300 -14.16 -33.86 -17.34
CA PHE A 300 -14.81 -32.60 -17.04
C PHE A 300 -16.10 -32.86 -16.23
N ASP A 301 -16.06 -32.58 -14.92
CA ASP A 301 -17.23 -32.55 -14.06
C ASP A 301 -17.55 -31.12 -13.72
N GLY A 302 -18.80 -30.64 -13.98
CA GLY A 302 -19.25 -29.28 -13.61
C GLY A 302 -19.12 -28.94 -12.11
N LEU A 303 -18.93 -29.95 -11.24
CA LEU A 303 -18.62 -29.79 -9.81
C LEU A 303 -17.33 -29.01 -9.56
N TYR A 304 -16.36 -29.00 -10.48
CA TYR A 304 -15.14 -28.18 -10.35
C TYR A 304 -15.38 -26.70 -10.66
N LEU A 305 -16.54 -26.34 -11.22
CA LEU A 305 -16.93 -24.93 -11.38
C LEU A 305 -17.22 -24.27 -10.02
N LEU A 306 -17.63 -25.04 -9.00
CA LEU A 306 -17.98 -24.48 -7.69
C LEU A 306 -16.77 -23.80 -6.98
N PRO A 307 -15.59 -24.43 -6.84
CA PRO A 307 -14.40 -23.76 -6.33
C PRO A 307 -13.99 -22.52 -7.15
N ALA A 308 -14.13 -22.61 -8.49
CA ALA A 308 -13.81 -21.50 -9.38
C ALA A 308 -14.76 -20.31 -9.19
N LEU A 309 -16.07 -20.58 -9.05
CA LEU A 309 -17.08 -19.56 -8.78
C LEU A 309 -16.86 -18.90 -7.41
N VAL A 310 -16.54 -19.68 -6.37
CA VAL A 310 -16.24 -19.14 -5.04
C VAL A 310 -14.96 -18.30 -5.09
N ALA A 311 -13.92 -18.76 -5.78
CA ALA A 311 -12.70 -17.97 -5.97
C ALA A 311 -12.98 -16.65 -6.70
N LEU A 312 -13.79 -16.69 -7.78
CA LEU A 312 -14.17 -15.48 -8.53
C LEU A 312 -15.01 -14.53 -7.68
N ALA A 313 -15.95 -15.04 -6.87
CA ALA A 313 -16.76 -14.23 -5.95
C ALA A 313 -15.90 -13.58 -4.87
N LEU A 314 -14.89 -14.28 -4.34
CA LEU A 314 -13.91 -13.72 -3.40
C LEU A 314 -13.09 -12.60 -4.05
N ILE A 315 -12.58 -12.85 -5.25
CA ILE A 315 -11.80 -11.85 -6.00
C ILE A 315 -12.65 -10.60 -6.26
N TRP A 316 -13.91 -10.80 -6.67
CA TRP A 316 -14.85 -9.71 -6.92
C TRP A 316 -15.17 -8.92 -5.65
N SER A 317 -15.46 -9.59 -4.53
CA SER A 317 -15.78 -8.94 -3.26
C SER A 317 -14.62 -8.07 -2.73
N GLN A 318 -13.37 -8.44 -3.04
CA GLN A 318 -12.18 -7.69 -2.63
C GLN A 318 -11.78 -6.59 -3.62
N SER A 319 -12.07 -6.75 -4.92
CA SER A 319 -11.65 -5.79 -5.95
C SER A 319 -12.68 -4.69 -6.23
N GLY A 320 -13.94 -4.88 -5.81
CA GLY A 320 -15.05 -3.94 -6.06
C GLY A 320 -15.42 -3.76 -7.54
N SER A 321 -14.72 -4.42 -8.49
CA SER A 321 -14.87 -4.27 -9.94
C SER A 321 -14.76 -5.63 -10.64
N LEU A 322 -15.77 -5.97 -11.44
CA LEU A 322 -15.77 -7.21 -12.24
C LEU A 322 -14.60 -7.27 -13.24
N LYS A 323 -14.19 -6.13 -13.78
CA LYS A 323 -13.05 -6.03 -14.71
C LYS A 323 -11.75 -6.38 -14.02
N LEU A 324 -11.48 -5.81 -12.84
CA LEU A 324 -10.30 -6.12 -12.03
C LEU A 324 -10.34 -7.58 -11.54
N ALA A 325 -11.51 -8.05 -11.09
CA ALA A 325 -11.69 -9.45 -10.70
C ALA A 325 -11.35 -10.42 -11.83
N GLY A 326 -11.79 -10.13 -13.06
CA GLY A 326 -11.46 -10.93 -14.23
C GLY A 326 -9.98 -10.97 -14.55
N ILE A 327 -9.31 -9.83 -14.49
CA ILE A 327 -7.85 -9.73 -14.72
C ILE A 327 -7.07 -10.52 -13.65
N LEU A 328 -7.43 -10.37 -12.36
CA LEU A 328 -6.80 -11.10 -11.27
C LEU A 328 -7.04 -12.62 -11.38
N ALA A 329 -8.26 -13.04 -11.70
CA ALA A 329 -8.59 -14.45 -11.90
C ALA A 329 -7.82 -15.03 -13.09
N ALA A 330 -7.74 -14.33 -14.21
CA ALA A 330 -6.96 -14.74 -15.38
C ALA A 330 -5.47 -14.84 -15.08
N SER A 331 -4.91 -13.88 -14.32
CA SER A 331 -3.52 -13.90 -13.88
C SER A 331 -3.23 -15.11 -12.99
N LEU A 332 -4.10 -15.39 -12.02
CA LEU A 332 -3.95 -16.53 -11.12
C LEU A 332 -4.06 -17.88 -11.88
N ALA A 333 -5.01 -17.98 -12.81
CA ALA A 333 -5.15 -19.14 -13.69
C ALA A 333 -3.91 -19.29 -14.59
N GLY A 334 -3.35 -18.20 -15.10
CA GLY A 334 -2.10 -18.17 -15.86
C GLY A 334 -0.92 -18.70 -15.06
N VAL A 335 -0.75 -18.23 -13.82
CA VAL A 335 0.29 -18.75 -12.92
C VAL A 335 0.10 -20.24 -12.63
N ALA A 336 -1.12 -20.69 -12.37
CA ALA A 336 -1.42 -22.10 -12.15
C ALA A 336 -1.12 -22.96 -13.40
N LEU A 337 -1.44 -22.48 -14.59
CA LEU A 337 -1.14 -23.14 -15.85
C LEU A 337 0.37 -23.25 -16.09
N VAL A 338 1.10 -22.16 -15.91
CA VAL A 338 2.56 -22.13 -16.03
C VAL A 338 3.20 -23.08 -15.01
N ALA A 339 2.72 -23.08 -13.76
CA ALA A 339 3.18 -24.00 -12.72
C ALA A 339 2.94 -25.48 -13.12
N ALA A 340 1.76 -25.79 -13.66
CA ALA A 340 1.43 -27.15 -14.14
C ALA A 340 2.31 -27.56 -15.34
N LEU A 341 2.55 -26.67 -16.29
CA LEU A 341 3.43 -26.91 -17.44
C LEU A 341 4.88 -27.13 -17.01
N LEU A 342 5.41 -26.26 -16.15
CA LEU A 342 6.77 -26.42 -15.60
C LEU A 342 6.91 -27.69 -14.77
N ALA A 343 5.92 -28.01 -13.93
CA ALA A 343 5.91 -29.26 -13.17
C ALA A 343 5.93 -30.49 -14.12
N THR A 344 5.11 -30.49 -15.19
CA THR A 344 5.12 -31.58 -16.18
C THR A 344 6.45 -31.70 -16.92
N LEU A 345 7.03 -30.57 -17.33
CA LEU A 345 8.34 -30.51 -18.00
C LEU A 345 9.47 -31.01 -17.10
N LEU A 346 9.52 -30.55 -15.87
CA LEU A 346 10.56 -30.96 -14.92
C LEU A 346 10.44 -32.43 -14.51
N LEU A 347 9.21 -32.93 -14.35
CA LEU A 347 8.97 -34.37 -14.16
C LEU A 347 9.34 -35.20 -15.39
N TRP A 348 9.16 -34.69 -16.59
CA TRP A 348 9.63 -35.34 -17.82
C TRP A 348 11.15 -35.37 -17.91
N LEU A 349 11.82 -34.26 -17.61
CA LEU A 349 13.27 -34.16 -17.55
C LEU A 349 13.87 -35.09 -16.48
N ALA A 350 13.26 -35.09 -15.28
CA ALA A 350 13.66 -35.99 -14.19
C ALA A 350 13.65 -37.46 -14.60
N ARG A 351 12.70 -37.89 -15.48
CA ARG A 351 12.67 -39.25 -16.04
C ARG A 351 13.81 -39.56 -16.99
N ARG A 352 14.24 -38.56 -17.78
CA ARG A 352 15.36 -38.76 -18.70
C ARG A 352 16.68 -38.90 -17.96
N VAL A 353 16.83 -38.22 -16.82
CA VAL A 353 18.04 -38.26 -15.97
C VAL A 353 18.07 -39.49 -15.02
N ALA A 354 16.88 -40.03 -14.68
CA ALA A 354 16.74 -41.15 -13.73
C ALA A 354 17.57 -42.40 -14.04
N PRO A 355 17.77 -42.83 -15.30
CA PRO A 355 18.54 -44.05 -15.58
C PRO A 355 20.02 -43.96 -15.16
N GLY A 356 20.64 -42.78 -15.24
CA GLY A 356 22.04 -42.56 -14.84
C GLY A 356 22.25 -42.20 -13.37
N ALA A 357 21.19 -42.13 -12.57
CA ALA A 357 21.25 -41.65 -11.20
C ALA A 357 21.55 -42.78 -10.20
N HIS A 358 22.11 -42.42 -9.03
CA HIS A 358 22.35 -43.34 -7.88
C HIS A 358 21.03 -44.06 -7.49
N PRO A 359 21.05 -45.34 -7.08
CA PRO A 359 19.85 -46.16 -6.84
C PRO A 359 18.78 -45.54 -5.96
N ALA A 360 19.14 -44.78 -4.91
CA ALA A 360 18.21 -44.12 -4.04
C ALA A 360 17.49 -42.91 -4.72
N LEU A 361 18.23 -42.17 -5.55
CA LEU A 361 17.69 -41.07 -6.39
C LEU A 361 16.75 -41.63 -7.46
N ARG A 362 17.12 -42.72 -8.08
CA ARG A 362 16.32 -43.45 -9.07
C ARG A 362 14.97 -43.91 -8.50
N LEU A 363 14.97 -44.42 -7.24
CA LEU A 363 13.73 -44.80 -6.56
C LEU A 363 12.81 -43.58 -6.30
N GLY A 364 13.34 -42.43 -5.85
CA GLY A 364 12.57 -41.21 -5.63
C GLY A 364 12.01 -40.63 -6.92
N LEU A 365 12.82 -40.57 -7.99
CA LEU A 365 12.38 -40.10 -9.31
C LEU A 365 11.34 -41.04 -9.93
N ALA A 366 11.49 -42.36 -9.78
CA ALA A 366 10.54 -43.35 -10.26
C ALA A 366 9.18 -43.29 -9.53
N ALA A 367 9.19 -42.93 -8.23
CA ALA A 367 7.96 -42.75 -7.44
C ALA A 367 7.13 -41.56 -7.95
N LEU A 368 7.80 -40.42 -8.19
CA LEU A 368 7.17 -39.24 -8.78
C LEU A 368 6.64 -39.52 -10.20
N ALA A 369 7.39 -40.28 -10.94
CA ALA A 369 7.11 -40.60 -12.32
C ALA A 369 5.91 -41.57 -12.49
N ARG A 370 5.69 -42.48 -11.58
CA ARG A 370 4.53 -43.42 -11.61
C ARG A 370 3.20 -42.71 -11.38
N ARG A 371 3.18 -41.66 -10.57
CA ARG A 371 1.97 -40.91 -10.14
C ARG A 371 1.87 -39.53 -10.77
N ARG A 372 2.20 -39.38 -12.07
CA ARG A 372 2.31 -38.09 -12.79
C ARG A 372 1.21 -37.09 -12.44
N GLY A 373 -0.07 -37.51 -12.60
CA GLY A 373 -1.21 -36.62 -12.41
C GLY A 373 -1.30 -36.08 -10.99
N LEU A 374 -1.05 -36.94 -9.99
CA LEU A 374 -1.08 -36.54 -8.57
C LEU A 374 0.10 -35.64 -8.25
N SER A 375 1.31 -35.97 -8.74
CA SER A 375 2.52 -35.18 -8.53
C SER A 375 2.42 -33.78 -9.16
N VAL A 376 1.84 -33.67 -10.37
CA VAL A 376 1.60 -32.37 -11.02
C VAL A 376 0.60 -31.54 -10.23
N VAL A 377 -0.54 -32.09 -9.82
CA VAL A 377 -1.53 -31.40 -9.00
C VAL A 377 -0.92 -30.95 -7.68
N GLN A 378 -0.15 -31.81 -7.04
CA GLN A 378 0.52 -31.50 -5.76
C GLN A 378 1.59 -30.42 -5.96
N ALA A 379 2.44 -30.52 -6.99
CA ALA A 379 3.45 -29.51 -7.31
C ALA A 379 2.81 -28.16 -7.64
N THR A 380 1.72 -28.14 -8.44
CA THR A 380 0.99 -26.91 -8.78
C THR A 380 0.36 -26.27 -7.54
N ALA A 381 -0.28 -27.06 -6.68
CA ALA A 381 -0.86 -26.56 -5.44
C ALA A 381 0.21 -25.98 -4.49
N LEU A 382 1.36 -26.68 -4.37
CA LEU A 382 2.51 -26.17 -3.62
C LEU A 382 3.09 -24.91 -4.25
N SER A 383 3.22 -24.87 -5.58
CA SER A 383 3.73 -23.70 -6.31
C SER A 383 2.88 -22.46 -6.06
N LEU A 384 1.55 -22.58 -6.14
CA LEU A 384 0.63 -21.47 -5.85
C LEU A 384 0.82 -20.95 -4.40
N GLY A 385 0.91 -21.90 -3.44
CA GLY A 385 1.15 -21.56 -2.04
C GLY A 385 2.46 -20.84 -1.81
N LEU A 386 3.51 -21.37 -2.40
CA LEU A 386 4.86 -20.81 -2.29
C LEU A 386 5.02 -19.51 -3.09
N THR A 387 4.28 -19.33 -4.21
CA THR A 387 4.24 -18.05 -4.96
C THR A 387 3.71 -16.94 -4.07
N ALA A 388 2.58 -17.17 -3.40
CA ALA A 388 2.03 -16.20 -2.47
C ALA A 388 2.98 -15.92 -1.29
N LEU A 389 3.63 -16.97 -0.76
CA LEU A 389 4.62 -16.83 0.29
C LEU A 389 5.81 -15.96 -0.14
N LEU A 390 6.39 -16.22 -1.32
CA LEU A 390 7.51 -15.46 -1.86
C LEU A 390 7.11 -14.04 -2.26
N LEU A 391 5.91 -13.86 -2.79
CA LEU A 391 5.39 -12.53 -3.10
C LEU A 391 5.31 -11.69 -1.83
N LEU A 392 4.81 -12.27 -0.74
CA LEU A 392 4.64 -11.58 0.53
C LEU A 392 5.95 -11.41 1.30
N SER A 393 6.85 -12.41 1.29
CA SER A 393 8.08 -12.38 2.08
C SER A 393 9.26 -11.69 1.41
N VAL A 394 9.29 -11.66 0.07
CA VAL A 394 10.42 -11.13 -0.71
C VAL A 394 10.02 -9.91 -1.53
N VAL A 395 8.96 -10.03 -2.33
CA VAL A 395 8.58 -8.97 -3.29
C VAL A 395 7.93 -7.79 -2.58
N ALA A 396 7.04 -8.04 -1.63
CA ALA A 396 6.34 -6.96 -0.93
C ALA A 396 7.28 -6.08 -0.09
N PRO A 397 8.23 -6.63 0.71
CA PRO A 397 9.26 -5.81 1.35
C PRO A 397 10.12 -5.05 0.34
N ALA A 398 10.50 -5.68 -0.78
CA ALA A 398 11.30 -5.01 -1.82
C ALA A 398 10.55 -3.84 -2.48
N LEU A 399 9.23 -3.95 -2.67
CA LEU A 399 8.39 -2.84 -3.14
C LEU A 399 8.33 -1.70 -2.12
N LEU A 400 8.19 -2.03 -0.83
CA LEU A 400 8.23 -1.05 0.26
C LEU A 400 9.60 -0.38 0.39
N ASP A 401 10.68 -1.15 0.26
CA ASP A 401 12.04 -0.62 0.29
C ASP A 401 12.37 0.20 -0.97
N GLY A 402 11.82 -0.18 -2.13
CA GLY A 402 11.86 0.63 -3.35
C GLY A 402 11.26 2.01 -3.10
N TRP A 403 10.09 2.05 -2.50
CA TRP A 403 9.42 3.30 -2.13
C TRP A 403 10.22 4.13 -1.11
N ARG A 404 10.89 3.49 -0.13
CA ARG A 404 11.77 4.17 0.84
C ARG A 404 13.02 4.77 0.20
N ARG A 405 13.59 4.09 -0.80
CA ARG A 405 14.82 4.53 -1.50
C ARG A 405 14.57 5.71 -2.44
N GLU A 406 13.32 6.00 -2.79
CA GLU A 406 12.94 7.20 -3.52
C GLU A 406 13.10 8.49 -2.69
N LEU A 407 13.39 8.39 -1.37
CA LEU A 407 13.72 9.51 -0.49
C LEU A 407 15.24 9.51 -0.23
N PRO A 408 16.05 10.25 -1.03
CA PRO A 408 17.50 10.32 -0.84
C PRO A 408 17.87 10.87 0.54
N VAL A 409 18.99 10.41 1.09
CA VAL A 409 19.48 10.83 2.40
C VAL A 409 19.94 12.29 2.37
N ASP A 410 20.46 12.73 1.22
CA ASP A 410 21.03 14.07 1.01
C ASP A 410 20.02 15.03 0.34
N THR A 411 18.76 14.94 0.71
CA THR A 411 17.71 15.82 0.19
C THR A 411 17.83 17.19 0.82
N PRO A 412 17.60 18.31 0.07
CA PRO A 412 17.49 19.62 0.70
C PRO A 412 16.44 19.60 1.81
N ASN A 413 16.84 20.00 3.02
CA ASN A 413 15.98 20.01 4.19
C ASN A 413 15.52 21.42 4.60
N TRP A 414 16.08 22.44 3.96
CA TRP A 414 15.71 23.83 4.18
C TRP A 414 15.31 24.53 2.89
N PHE A 415 14.29 25.38 2.99
CA PHE A 415 13.84 26.25 1.92
C PHE A 415 13.80 27.70 2.42
N ALA A 416 14.32 28.61 1.60
CA ALA A 416 14.21 30.04 1.83
C ALA A 416 13.38 30.67 0.71
N LEU A 417 12.27 31.31 1.07
CA LEU A 417 11.36 31.97 0.14
C LEU A 417 11.48 33.49 0.30
N ASN A 418 11.16 34.22 -0.78
CA ASN A 418 11.17 35.69 -0.82
C ASN A 418 12.57 36.33 -0.72
N LEU A 419 13.60 35.63 -1.24
CA LEU A 419 14.93 36.19 -1.35
C LEU A 419 14.94 37.21 -2.52
N GLN A 420 15.49 38.39 -2.29
CA GLN A 420 15.59 39.47 -3.28
C GLN A 420 16.88 39.36 -4.10
N ASP A 421 16.92 39.96 -5.28
CA ASP A 421 18.08 39.91 -6.17
C ASP A 421 19.38 40.35 -5.53
N ASP A 422 19.35 41.49 -4.79
CA ASP A 422 20.50 42.08 -4.10
C ASP A 422 20.99 41.22 -2.94
N GLN A 423 20.15 40.38 -2.39
CA GLN A 423 20.48 39.54 -1.23
C GLN A 423 21.16 38.23 -1.61
N GLN A 424 21.03 37.77 -2.85
CA GLN A 424 21.50 36.44 -3.28
C GLN A 424 22.99 36.18 -2.97
N PRO A 425 23.94 37.06 -3.36
CA PRO A 425 25.36 36.78 -3.14
C PRO A 425 25.73 36.69 -1.66
N ALA A 426 25.16 37.60 -0.85
CA ALA A 426 25.39 37.63 0.60
C ALA A 426 24.78 36.42 1.30
N PHE A 427 23.57 35.99 0.88
CA PHE A 427 22.89 34.81 1.40
C PHE A 427 23.66 33.52 1.05
N ALA A 428 24.13 33.36 -0.17
CA ALA A 428 24.94 32.22 -0.57
C ALA A 428 26.24 32.11 0.23
N GLN A 429 26.91 33.24 0.48
CA GLN A 429 28.11 33.28 1.33
C GLN A 429 27.81 32.98 2.80
N ALA A 430 26.66 33.43 3.32
CA ALA A 430 26.23 33.11 4.67
C ALA A 430 25.96 31.62 4.84
N LEU A 431 25.30 31.00 3.88
CA LEU A 431 25.05 29.54 3.86
C LEU A 431 26.36 28.74 3.78
N ALA A 432 27.31 29.14 2.93
CA ALA A 432 28.61 28.49 2.83
C ALA A 432 29.38 28.52 4.16
N ARG A 433 29.32 29.63 4.90
CA ARG A 433 29.96 29.78 6.22
C ARG A 433 29.42 28.85 7.29
N ILE A 434 28.14 28.49 7.22
CA ILE A 434 27.51 27.56 8.16
C ILE A 434 27.55 26.09 7.68
N GLY A 435 28.24 25.81 6.56
CA GLY A 435 28.42 24.46 6.04
C GLY A 435 27.20 23.90 5.34
N ALA A 436 26.34 24.75 4.81
CA ALA A 436 25.24 24.32 3.95
C ALA A 436 25.78 23.85 2.59
N ASP A 437 25.23 22.76 2.10
CA ASP A 437 25.56 22.17 0.80
C ASP A 437 24.31 22.09 -0.11
N GLN A 438 24.50 21.65 -1.35
CA GLN A 438 23.44 21.49 -2.35
C GLN A 438 22.55 22.73 -2.56
N LEU A 439 23.13 23.93 -2.42
CA LEU A 439 22.39 25.15 -2.66
C LEU A 439 21.89 25.21 -4.11
N ASN A 440 20.59 25.35 -4.26
CA ASN A 440 19.92 25.58 -5.53
C ASN A 440 18.98 26.77 -5.38
N MET A 441 19.20 27.81 -6.21
CA MET A 441 18.37 29.02 -6.23
C MET A 441 17.67 29.12 -7.60
N MET A 442 16.37 29.36 -7.56
CA MET A 442 15.58 29.56 -8.78
C MET A 442 14.67 30.77 -8.63
N PRO A 443 14.50 31.57 -9.69
CA PRO A 443 13.55 32.66 -9.67
C PRO A 443 12.12 32.13 -9.55
N LEU A 444 11.26 32.87 -8.89
CA LEU A 444 9.86 32.55 -8.65
C LEU A 444 8.99 33.76 -8.99
N ALA A 445 8.26 33.67 -10.10
CA ALA A 445 7.22 34.60 -10.45
C ALA A 445 5.84 33.99 -10.18
N VAL A 446 4.89 34.82 -9.75
CA VAL A 446 3.48 34.40 -9.55
C VAL A 446 2.66 34.93 -10.70
N GLY A 447 2.05 34.03 -11.47
CA GLY A 447 1.26 34.37 -12.62
C GLY A 447 -0.07 33.59 -12.68
N LYS A 448 -0.87 33.87 -13.68
CA LYS A 448 -2.12 33.16 -14.00
C LYS A 448 -2.08 32.72 -15.45
N LEU A 449 -2.49 31.47 -15.72
CA LEU A 449 -2.69 31.02 -17.10
C LEU A 449 -3.97 31.65 -17.66
N THR A 450 -3.87 32.37 -18.76
CA THR A 450 -4.99 33.16 -19.33
C THR A 450 -5.48 32.62 -20.64
N ALA A 451 -4.59 32.01 -21.46
CA ALA A 451 -4.96 31.47 -22.76
C ALA A 451 -4.12 30.27 -23.16
N ILE A 452 -4.69 29.38 -23.96
CA ILE A 452 -3.98 28.33 -24.70
C ILE A 452 -4.33 28.49 -26.17
N ASN A 453 -3.33 28.61 -27.06
CA ASN A 453 -3.51 28.84 -28.49
C ASN A 453 -4.40 30.06 -28.81
N GLY A 454 -4.27 31.12 -28.03
CA GLY A 454 -5.05 32.35 -28.19
C GLY A 454 -6.50 32.24 -27.66
N GLN A 455 -6.96 31.06 -27.22
CA GLN A 455 -8.27 30.89 -26.65
C GLN A 455 -8.21 31.13 -25.14
N PRO A 456 -9.05 32.04 -24.60
CA PRO A 456 -9.12 32.29 -23.17
C PRO A 456 -9.47 31.01 -22.40
N ILE A 457 -8.83 30.79 -21.27
CA ILE A 457 -9.12 29.66 -20.40
C ILE A 457 -10.39 29.91 -19.60
N ASP A 458 -11.32 28.97 -19.70
CA ASP A 458 -12.49 28.88 -18.85
C ASP A 458 -12.49 27.49 -18.21
N SER A 459 -12.43 27.46 -16.86
CA SER A 459 -12.41 26.21 -16.09
C SER A 459 -13.61 25.30 -16.37
N ARG A 460 -14.72 25.86 -16.83
CA ARG A 460 -15.95 25.11 -17.18
C ARG A 460 -15.78 24.20 -18.40
N HIS A 461 -14.84 24.49 -19.29
CA HIS A 461 -14.61 23.69 -20.50
C HIS A 461 -13.81 22.41 -20.25
N PHE A 462 -13.16 22.28 -19.11
CA PHE A 462 -12.39 21.09 -18.79
C PHE A 462 -13.26 20.01 -18.12
N THR A 463 -13.08 18.77 -18.54
CA THR A 463 -13.74 17.60 -17.91
C THR A 463 -12.95 17.05 -16.73
N ASP A 464 -11.61 17.17 -16.74
CA ASP A 464 -10.74 16.75 -15.62
C ASP A 464 -10.87 17.74 -14.45
N PRO A 465 -11.25 17.28 -13.25
CA PRO A 465 -11.37 18.14 -12.07
C PRO A 465 -10.06 18.87 -11.73
N ARG A 466 -8.92 18.25 -12.00
CA ARG A 466 -7.60 18.85 -11.76
C ARG A 466 -7.32 19.99 -12.74
N ALA A 467 -7.70 19.84 -14.01
CA ALA A 467 -7.57 20.90 -15.00
C ALA A 467 -8.41 22.13 -14.61
N LYS A 468 -9.63 21.94 -14.09
CA LYS A 468 -10.46 23.02 -13.54
C LYS A 468 -9.75 23.76 -12.41
N GLU A 469 -9.26 23.04 -11.43
CA GLU A 469 -8.56 23.61 -10.27
C GLU A 469 -7.33 24.43 -10.70
N TRP A 470 -6.50 23.88 -11.60
CA TRP A 470 -5.29 24.56 -12.07
C TRP A 470 -5.56 25.74 -12.99
N ALA A 471 -6.65 25.72 -13.78
CA ALA A 471 -7.03 26.82 -14.66
C ALA A 471 -7.40 28.09 -13.85
N ASP A 472 -8.00 27.95 -12.69
CA ASP A 472 -8.43 29.08 -11.84
C ASP A 472 -7.35 29.51 -10.83
N ARG A 473 -6.28 28.74 -10.67
CA ARG A 473 -5.27 28.94 -9.64
C ARG A 473 -4.14 29.87 -10.09
N GLN A 474 -3.56 30.61 -9.14
CA GLN A 474 -2.27 31.27 -9.37
C GLN A 474 -1.17 30.22 -9.54
N LEU A 475 -0.37 30.38 -10.58
CA LEU A 475 0.74 29.50 -10.91
C LEU A 475 2.04 30.08 -10.40
N ARG A 476 2.96 29.18 -10.11
CA ARG A 476 4.35 29.54 -9.85
C ARG A 476 5.15 29.24 -11.11
N LEU A 477 5.65 30.27 -11.73
CA LEU A 477 6.49 30.23 -12.92
C LEU A 477 7.94 30.41 -12.50
N SER A 478 8.84 29.82 -13.24
CA SER A 478 10.28 29.95 -13.03
C SER A 478 10.99 29.88 -14.36
N TRP A 479 12.27 30.11 -14.39
CA TRP A 479 13.13 29.98 -15.57
C TRP A 479 14.51 29.51 -15.20
N ALA A 480 15.24 28.97 -16.16
CA ALA A 480 16.59 28.47 -15.97
C ALA A 480 17.30 28.37 -17.32
N ASP A 481 18.60 28.74 -17.37
CA ASP A 481 19.44 28.61 -18.56
C ASP A 481 19.69 27.14 -18.92
N ALA A 482 20.00 26.33 -17.92
CA ALA A 482 20.24 24.90 -18.06
C ALA A 482 19.07 24.07 -17.50
N LEU A 483 18.94 22.84 -17.99
CA LEU A 483 17.95 21.91 -17.48
C LEU A 483 18.21 21.65 -15.99
N PRO A 484 17.25 21.98 -15.08
CA PRO A 484 17.47 21.80 -13.65
C PRO A 484 17.72 20.33 -13.28
N PRO A 485 18.48 20.07 -12.20
CA PRO A 485 18.65 18.71 -11.68
C PRO A 485 17.31 18.03 -11.44
N ALA A 486 17.28 16.71 -11.55
CA ALA A 486 16.05 15.91 -11.41
C ALA A 486 14.97 16.19 -12.48
N ASN A 487 15.36 16.74 -13.63
CA ASN A 487 14.51 16.91 -14.80
C ASN A 487 15.07 16.13 -15.99
N ARG A 488 14.18 15.59 -16.82
CA ARG A 488 14.53 14.92 -18.08
C ARG A 488 13.55 15.34 -19.17
N VAL A 489 14.09 15.86 -20.30
CA VAL A 489 13.27 16.14 -21.48
C VAL A 489 12.80 14.81 -22.08
N ILE A 490 11.50 14.66 -22.25
CA ILE A 490 10.85 13.45 -22.80
C ILE A 490 10.36 13.66 -24.23
N ALA A 491 10.16 14.90 -24.65
CA ALA A 491 9.80 15.26 -26.04
C ALA A 491 10.17 16.70 -26.32
N GLY A 492 10.51 17.01 -27.56
CA GLY A 492 10.93 18.34 -27.98
C GLY A 492 12.41 18.64 -27.70
N ARG A 493 12.76 19.92 -27.60
CA ARG A 493 14.10 20.41 -27.29
C ARG A 493 14.11 21.36 -26.11
N TRP A 494 15.25 21.50 -25.43
CA TRP A 494 15.46 22.57 -24.45
C TRP A 494 15.53 23.93 -25.14
N PHE A 495 15.50 25.01 -24.41
CA PHE A 495 15.49 26.37 -24.90
C PHE A 495 16.68 26.67 -25.82
N ASP A 496 16.45 27.52 -26.80
CA ASP A 496 17.54 28.11 -27.56
C ASP A 496 18.29 29.17 -26.73
N ALA A 497 19.55 29.37 -26.99
CA ALA A 497 20.33 30.37 -26.27
C ALA A 497 19.80 31.81 -26.50
N HIS A 498 19.18 32.08 -27.63
CA HIS A 498 18.58 33.38 -27.98
C HIS A 498 17.29 33.14 -28.75
N PRO A 499 16.20 32.77 -28.05
CA PRO A 499 14.95 32.49 -28.72
C PRO A 499 14.31 33.76 -29.26
N ALA A 500 13.82 33.69 -30.50
CA ALA A 500 13.13 34.83 -31.14
C ALA A 500 11.76 35.12 -30.52
N GLN A 501 11.16 34.15 -29.86
CA GLN A 501 9.88 34.24 -29.15
C GLN A 501 10.00 33.51 -27.81
N ALA A 502 9.21 33.91 -26.84
CA ALA A 502 9.23 33.26 -25.55
C ALA A 502 8.92 31.77 -25.67
N GLU A 503 9.71 30.95 -25.00
CA GLU A 503 9.61 29.49 -24.96
C GLU A 503 9.23 29.00 -23.59
N VAL A 504 8.46 27.89 -23.51
CA VAL A 504 8.07 27.26 -22.26
C VAL A 504 8.30 25.75 -22.31
N SER A 505 8.93 25.24 -21.29
CA SER A 505 9.06 23.80 -21.04
C SER A 505 8.01 23.37 -19.99
N VAL A 506 7.24 22.34 -20.33
CA VAL A 506 6.05 21.92 -19.56
C VAL A 506 6.27 20.55 -18.95
N ASP A 507 5.87 20.36 -17.69
CA ASP A 507 5.87 19.04 -17.06
C ASP A 507 4.86 18.10 -17.72
N ARG A 508 5.19 16.79 -17.75
CA ARG A 508 4.35 15.73 -18.33
C ARG A 508 2.93 15.74 -17.79
N MET A 509 2.75 15.99 -16.48
CA MET A 509 1.43 16.03 -15.85
C MET A 509 0.54 17.12 -16.47
N TRP A 510 1.10 18.29 -16.73
CA TRP A 510 0.41 19.40 -17.38
C TRP A 510 0.09 19.11 -18.84
N ARG A 511 1.04 18.49 -19.58
CA ARG A 511 0.81 18.00 -20.95
C ARG A 511 -0.44 17.13 -21.02
N ASP A 512 -0.49 16.11 -20.14
CA ASP A 512 -1.57 15.12 -20.16
C ASP A 512 -2.91 15.71 -19.67
N MET A 513 -2.87 16.64 -18.70
CA MET A 513 -4.03 17.28 -18.09
C MET A 513 -4.72 18.29 -19.04
N PHE A 514 -3.93 19.09 -19.74
CA PHE A 514 -4.42 20.10 -20.70
C PHE A 514 -4.34 19.65 -22.17
N ALA A 515 -3.96 18.40 -22.42
CA ALA A 515 -3.78 17.82 -23.77
C ALA A 515 -2.86 18.65 -24.67
N LEU A 516 -1.79 19.23 -24.10
CA LEU A 516 -0.86 20.12 -24.81
C LEU A 516 0.01 19.37 -25.81
N LYS A 517 0.35 20.06 -26.90
CA LYS A 517 1.24 19.60 -27.97
C LYS A 517 2.46 20.51 -28.08
N LEU A 518 3.55 19.99 -28.64
CA LEU A 518 4.69 20.84 -29.03
C LEU A 518 4.23 21.87 -30.07
N GLY A 519 4.64 23.14 -29.87
CA GLY A 519 4.24 24.25 -30.68
C GLY A 519 2.98 24.98 -30.21
N ASP A 520 2.23 24.47 -29.23
CA ASP A 520 1.12 25.21 -28.63
C ASP A 520 1.63 26.47 -27.92
N THR A 521 0.81 27.51 -27.90
CA THR A 521 1.14 28.79 -27.24
C THR A 521 0.37 28.92 -25.95
N MET A 522 1.06 29.23 -24.86
CA MET A 522 0.47 29.45 -23.52
C MET A 522 0.63 30.92 -23.12
N GLY A 523 -0.47 31.57 -22.76
CA GLY A 523 -0.49 32.98 -22.30
C GLY A 523 -0.54 33.04 -20.77
N PHE A 524 0.31 33.86 -20.19
CA PHE A 524 0.40 34.09 -18.74
C PHE A 524 0.31 35.58 -18.41
N ASP A 525 -0.47 35.91 -17.40
CA ASP A 525 -0.45 37.22 -16.74
C ASP A 525 0.45 37.13 -15.49
N VAL A 526 1.51 37.93 -15.44
CA VAL A 526 2.49 37.96 -14.33
C VAL A 526 2.64 39.41 -13.84
N GLY A 527 2.01 39.74 -12.72
CA GLY A 527 1.90 41.12 -12.27
C GLY A 527 1.16 41.98 -13.28
N GLU A 528 1.81 43.05 -13.76
CA GLU A 528 1.28 43.90 -14.84
C GLU A 528 1.72 43.44 -16.23
N GLY A 529 2.59 42.41 -16.33
CA GLY A 529 3.16 41.91 -17.59
C GLY A 529 2.36 40.75 -18.15
N ARG A 530 2.34 40.61 -19.46
CA ARG A 530 1.79 39.46 -20.19
C ARG A 530 2.89 38.77 -20.99
N VAL A 531 2.97 37.46 -20.86
CA VAL A 531 3.90 36.63 -21.62
C VAL A 531 3.14 35.55 -22.38
N ALA A 532 3.35 35.45 -23.66
CA ALA A 532 2.86 34.34 -24.48
C ALA A 532 4.08 33.50 -24.92
N ALA A 533 4.15 32.27 -24.40
CA ALA A 533 5.29 31.39 -24.63
C ALA A 533 4.89 30.14 -25.40
N THR A 534 5.75 29.69 -26.33
CA THR A 534 5.53 28.50 -27.16
C THR A 534 6.09 27.29 -26.47
N VAL A 535 5.32 26.19 -26.41
CA VAL A 535 5.74 24.91 -25.83
C VAL A 535 6.81 24.26 -26.71
N THR A 536 8.05 24.27 -26.27
CA THR A 536 9.19 23.69 -27.00
C THR A 536 9.61 22.33 -26.50
N SER A 537 9.30 22.01 -25.24
CA SER A 537 9.58 20.68 -24.67
C SER A 537 8.58 20.24 -23.64
N PHE A 538 8.45 18.93 -23.54
CA PHE A 538 7.86 18.28 -22.38
C PHE A 538 8.95 17.60 -21.56
N ARG A 539 8.87 17.75 -20.25
CA ARG A 539 9.84 17.17 -19.32
C ARG A 539 9.14 16.33 -18.26
N GLN A 540 9.87 15.38 -17.74
CA GLN A 540 9.51 14.61 -16.57
C GLN A 540 10.33 15.14 -15.41
N VAL A 541 9.63 15.60 -14.37
CA VAL A 541 10.22 16.11 -13.13
C VAL A 541 10.18 15.02 -12.09
N ASP A 542 11.31 14.78 -11.42
CA ASP A 542 11.35 13.91 -10.24
C ASP A 542 10.99 14.73 -9.00
N TRP A 543 9.71 14.74 -8.68
CA TRP A 543 9.18 15.43 -7.49
C TRP A 543 9.59 14.79 -6.17
N THR A 544 10.16 13.58 -6.18
CA THR A 544 10.62 12.88 -4.97
C THR A 544 12.01 13.35 -4.55
N SER A 545 12.72 14.07 -5.42
CA SER A 545 14.03 14.63 -5.11
C SER A 545 14.01 15.76 -4.10
N PHE A 546 12.84 16.34 -3.77
CA PHE A 546 12.66 17.53 -2.92
C PHE A 546 13.51 18.74 -3.32
N ARG A 547 14.07 18.75 -4.51
CA ARG A 547 14.75 19.91 -5.07
C ARG A 547 13.72 20.90 -5.59
N VAL A 548 14.08 22.20 -5.59
CA VAL A 548 13.22 23.23 -6.18
C VAL A 548 12.95 22.89 -7.65
N ASN A 549 11.69 22.71 -7.99
CA ASN A 549 11.21 22.43 -9.31
C ASN A 549 9.84 23.07 -9.56
N PHE A 550 9.54 23.30 -10.85
CA PHE A 550 8.29 23.95 -11.27
C PHE A 550 7.65 23.16 -12.40
N PHE A 551 6.33 23.23 -12.50
CA PHE A 551 5.59 22.59 -13.59
C PHE A 551 5.85 23.26 -14.94
N LEU A 552 6.12 24.56 -14.90
CA LEU A 552 6.35 25.42 -16.07
C LEU A 552 7.67 26.15 -15.89
N LEU A 553 8.55 26.01 -16.86
CA LEU A 553 9.79 26.79 -16.96
C LEU A 553 9.76 27.61 -18.22
N LEU A 554 10.01 28.90 -18.11
CA LEU A 554 10.17 29.84 -19.24
C LEU A 554 11.63 29.93 -19.61
N ASP A 555 11.90 30.44 -20.79
CA ASP A 555 13.26 30.84 -21.18
C ASP A 555 13.68 32.11 -20.42
N PRO A 556 14.95 32.24 -20.00
CA PRO A 556 15.42 33.41 -19.24
C PRO A 556 15.35 34.70 -20.03
N ALA A 557 15.62 34.69 -21.36
CA ALA A 557 15.70 35.88 -22.17
C ALA A 557 14.42 36.74 -22.17
N HIS A 558 13.27 36.10 -22.01
CA HIS A 558 11.96 36.76 -21.93
C HIS A 558 11.37 36.83 -20.53
N ALA A 559 11.92 36.06 -19.58
CA ALA A 559 11.35 35.95 -18.22
C ALA A 559 12.09 36.80 -17.18
N ASP A 560 13.38 37.14 -17.36
CA ASP A 560 14.17 37.88 -16.36
C ASP A 560 13.62 39.26 -16.04
N ALA A 561 12.90 39.89 -16.96
CA ALA A 561 12.26 41.19 -16.72
C ALA A 561 10.96 41.10 -15.91
N LEU A 562 10.45 39.91 -15.64
CA LEU A 562 9.21 39.73 -14.89
C LEU A 562 9.41 39.99 -13.39
N PRO A 563 8.40 40.54 -12.69
CA PRO A 563 8.45 40.67 -11.23
C PRO A 563 8.62 39.30 -10.57
N HIS A 564 9.69 39.13 -9.83
CA HIS A 564 10.00 37.86 -9.19
C HIS A 564 10.71 38.01 -7.85
N THR A 565 10.80 36.91 -7.14
CA THR A 565 11.65 36.70 -5.97
C THR A 565 12.40 35.38 -6.17
N TRP A 566 13.37 35.10 -5.33
CA TRP A 566 14.10 33.84 -5.40
C TRP A 566 13.64 32.85 -4.36
N LEU A 567 13.59 31.60 -4.76
CA LEU A 567 13.38 30.44 -3.92
C LEU A 567 14.69 29.66 -3.87
N ALA A 568 15.26 29.53 -2.67
CA ALA A 568 16.45 28.73 -2.45
C ALA A 568 16.10 27.42 -1.72
N SER A 569 16.75 26.33 -2.10
CA SER A 569 16.79 25.09 -1.32
C SER A 569 18.23 24.71 -1.04
N PHE A 570 18.49 24.21 0.16
CA PHE A 570 19.81 23.77 0.57
C PHE A 570 19.71 22.66 1.64
N HIS A 571 20.78 21.90 1.76
CA HIS A 571 20.90 20.91 2.84
C HIS A 571 21.82 21.46 3.94
N LEU A 572 21.36 21.36 5.18
CA LEU A 572 22.13 21.76 6.36
C LEU A 572 22.10 20.59 7.37
N PRO A 573 23.27 20.08 7.79
CA PRO A 573 23.32 19.03 8.80
C PRO A 573 22.66 19.45 10.11
N ARG A 574 22.15 18.47 10.87
CA ARG A 574 21.50 18.74 12.16
C ARG A 574 22.46 19.39 13.15
N GLY A 575 21.92 20.23 14.04
CA GLY A 575 22.70 20.93 15.08
C GLY A 575 22.98 22.41 14.83
N HIS A 576 22.56 22.95 13.68
CA HIS A 576 22.83 24.36 13.31
C HIS A 576 21.66 25.32 13.60
N ALA A 577 20.80 24.98 14.57
CA ALA A 577 19.62 25.80 14.92
C ALA A 577 19.97 27.24 15.29
N GLN A 578 21.11 27.49 15.97
CA GLN A 578 21.57 28.84 16.30
C GLN A 578 21.98 29.64 15.06
N ALA A 579 22.67 29.00 14.12
CA ALA A 579 23.06 29.62 12.85
C ALA A 579 21.83 29.98 12.00
N MET A 580 20.83 29.13 11.97
CA MET A 580 19.55 29.40 11.28
C MET A 580 18.76 30.53 11.96
N ALA A 581 18.76 30.59 13.31
CA ALA A 581 18.16 31.69 14.05
C ALA A 581 18.89 33.01 13.79
N GLN A 582 20.21 32.99 13.60
CA GLN A 582 20.98 34.17 13.20
C GLN A 582 20.64 34.59 11.78
N LEU A 583 20.62 33.65 10.83
CA LEU A 583 20.26 33.91 9.44
C LEU A 583 18.86 34.53 9.32
N SER A 584 17.90 34.04 10.13
CA SER A 584 16.53 34.61 10.17
C SER A 584 16.51 36.06 10.71
N ARG A 585 17.44 36.43 11.56
CA ARG A 585 17.58 37.84 12.06
C ARG A 585 18.23 38.73 11.02
N ASP A 586 19.26 38.23 10.33
CA ASP A 586 19.99 38.98 9.31
C ASP A 586 19.13 39.23 8.06
N TYR A 587 18.16 38.33 7.78
CA TYR A 587 17.23 38.42 6.65
C TYR A 587 15.76 38.29 7.08
N PRO A 588 15.18 39.33 7.71
CA PRO A 588 13.82 39.25 8.28
C PRO A 588 12.71 39.14 7.24
N ASN A 589 12.99 39.46 5.97
CA ASN A 589 12.07 39.28 4.84
C ASN A 589 11.98 37.83 4.35
N LEU A 590 12.94 36.98 4.69
CA LEU A 590 12.95 35.58 4.25
C LEU A 590 12.04 34.71 5.10
N SER A 591 11.29 33.87 4.44
CA SER A 591 10.58 32.76 5.08
C SER A 591 11.45 31.52 5.01
N LEU A 592 12.13 31.18 6.10
CA LEU A 592 12.91 29.96 6.22
C LEU A 592 12.02 28.81 6.68
N VAL A 593 11.99 27.74 5.91
CA VAL A 593 11.14 26.57 6.15
C VAL A 593 12.01 25.36 6.37
N ASP A 594 11.92 24.80 7.58
CA ASP A 594 12.53 23.52 7.93
C ASP A 594 11.60 22.37 7.51
N VAL A 595 12.12 21.49 6.68
CA VAL A 595 11.40 20.31 6.15
C VAL A 595 11.85 19.03 6.84
N ASP A 596 12.92 19.05 7.63
CA ASP A 596 13.41 17.87 8.37
C ASP A 596 12.32 17.24 9.25
N ASP A 597 11.64 18.07 10.02
CA ASP A 597 10.51 17.63 10.86
C ASP A 597 9.41 16.96 10.04
N LEU A 598 9.12 17.49 8.85
CA LEU A 598 8.13 16.92 7.93
C LEU A 598 8.62 15.59 7.36
N LEU A 599 9.88 15.54 6.91
CA LEU A 599 10.49 14.33 6.35
C LEU A 599 10.59 13.23 7.42
N ASP A 600 10.98 13.58 8.65
CA ASP A 600 11.05 12.63 9.75
C ASP A 600 9.66 12.07 10.13
N ARG A 601 8.63 12.90 10.10
CA ARG A 601 7.25 12.43 10.29
C ARG A 601 6.78 11.51 9.17
N ILE A 602 7.09 11.85 7.92
CA ILE A 602 6.79 10.99 6.76
C ILE A 602 7.54 9.65 6.93
N ARG A 603 8.84 9.68 7.25
CA ARG A 603 9.64 8.47 7.52
C ARG A 603 9.03 7.64 8.65
N GLN A 604 8.67 8.27 9.76
CA GLN A 604 8.01 7.59 10.88
C GLN A 604 6.68 6.94 10.48
N ILE A 605 5.87 7.60 9.66
CA ILE A 605 4.60 7.04 9.17
C ILE A 605 4.88 5.85 8.25
N VAL A 606 5.82 5.99 7.32
CA VAL A 606 6.23 4.90 6.42
C VAL A 606 6.77 3.71 7.22
N ASP A 607 7.57 3.95 8.25
CA ASP A 607 8.09 2.90 9.13
C ASP A 607 7.00 2.22 9.95
N ARG A 608 6.03 2.99 10.43
CA ARG A 608 4.87 2.49 11.19
C ARG A 608 3.94 1.65 10.31
N VAL A 609 3.60 2.16 9.12
CA VAL A 609 2.81 1.41 8.12
C VAL A 609 3.57 0.16 7.71
N GLY A 610 4.88 0.26 7.45
CA GLY A 610 5.73 -0.88 7.16
C GLY A 610 5.78 -1.91 8.30
N GLY A 611 5.70 -1.47 9.56
CA GLY A 611 5.54 -2.32 10.74
C GLY A 611 4.22 -3.11 10.73
N ALA A 612 3.10 -2.42 10.52
CA ALA A 612 1.79 -3.06 10.43
C ALA A 612 1.72 -4.07 9.28
N VAL A 613 2.26 -3.72 8.12
CA VAL A 613 2.35 -4.62 6.96
C VAL A 613 3.18 -5.86 7.30
N ARG A 614 4.32 -5.73 7.97
CA ARG A 614 5.15 -6.87 8.40
C ARG A 614 4.41 -7.83 9.33
N TRP A 615 3.58 -7.33 10.24
CA TRP A 615 2.73 -8.14 11.10
C TRP A 615 1.73 -8.99 10.30
N ILE A 616 1.06 -8.38 9.32
CA ILE A 616 0.10 -9.05 8.46
C ILE A 616 0.79 -10.07 7.55
N LEU A 617 1.98 -9.74 7.04
CA LEU A 617 2.85 -10.67 6.30
C LEU A 617 3.22 -11.88 7.17
N GLY A 618 3.60 -11.68 8.44
CA GLY A 618 3.89 -12.75 9.38
C GLY A 618 2.71 -13.70 9.59
N PHE A 619 1.50 -13.16 9.73
CA PHE A 619 0.28 -13.95 9.85
C PHE A 619 -0.03 -14.75 8.57
N SER A 620 0.13 -14.14 7.41
CA SER A 620 -0.05 -14.81 6.11
C SER A 620 1.01 -15.90 5.85
N LEU A 621 2.25 -15.67 6.31
CA LEU A 621 3.33 -16.66 6.27
C LEU A 621 2.96 -17.89 7.12
N LEU A 622 2.40 -17.67 8.29
CA LEU A 622 1.94 -18.75 9.19
C LEU A 622 0.79 -19.54 8.57
N ALA A 623 -0.17 -18.86 7.95
CA ALA A 623 -1.26 -19.49 7.19
C ALA A 623 -0.71 -20.33 6.01
N GLY A 624 0.23 -19.80 5.24
CA GLY A 624 0.91 -20.51 4.15
C GLY A 624 1.67 -21.74 4.62
N ALA A 625 2.36 -21.66 5.76
CA ALA A 625 3.04 -22.80 6.37
C ALA A 625 2.08 -23.90 6.84
N LEU A 626 0.92 -23.52 7.41
CA LEU A 626 -0.14 -24.46 7.77
C LEU A 626 -0.72 -25.17 6.54
N VAL A 627 -0.95 -24.44 5.45
CA VAL A 627 -1.39 -25.01 4.17
C VAL A 627 -0.39 -26.01 3.63
N LEU A 628 0.90 -25.67 3.67
CA LEU A 628 1.99 -26.56 3.26
C LEU A 628 2.01 -27.82 4.12
N ALA A 629 1.93 -27.70 5.43
CA ALA A 629 1.86 -28.82 6.35
C ALA A 629 0.63 -29.73 6.08
N ALA A 630 -0.54 -29.15 5.86
CA ALA A 630 -1.76 -29.87 5.51
C ALA A 630 -1.62 -30.64 4.18
N SER A 631 -1.04 -30.00 3.15
CA SER A 631 -0.78 -30.62 1.85
C SER A 631 0.15 -31.82 1.96
N LEU A 632 1.26 -31.69 2.71
CA LEU A 632 2.20 -32.78 2.94
C LEU A 632 1.60 -33.90 3.79
N ALA A 633 0.83 -33.57 4.81
CA ALA A 633 0.09 -34.54 5.62
C ALA A 633 -0.91 -35.33 4.78
N ALA A 634 -1.55 -34.70 3.77
CA ALA A 634 -2.50 -35.35 2.89
C ALA A 634 -1.85 -36.51 2.07
N SER A 635 -0.58 -36.42 1.72
CA SER A 635 0.14 -37.46 0.96
C SER A 635 0.75 -38.56 1.83
N ALA A 636 0.84 -38.35 3.14
CA ALA A 636 1.56 -39.27 4.05
C ALA A 636 0.96 -40.68 4.18
N ALA A 637 -0.36 -40.81 4.02
CA ALA A 637 -1.03 -42.11 4.19
C ALA A 637 -0.76 -43.09 3.04
N GLU A 638 -0.81 -42.62 1.79
CA GLU A 638 -0.49 -43.44 0.60
C GLU A 638 0.96 -43.90 0.62
N ARG A 639 1.86 -43.06 1.12
CA ARG A 639 3.29 -43.36 1.27
C ARG A 639 3.56 -44.40 2.37
N ARG A 640 2.69 -44.51 3.39
CA ARG A 640 2.81 -45.56 4.43
C ARG A 640 2.67 -46.94 3.82
N HIS A 641 1.70 -47.15 2.96
CA HIS A 641 1.48 -48.43 2.32
C HIS A 641 2.63 -48.81 1.38
N GLU A 642 3.12 -47.88 0.53
CA GLU A 642 4.27 -48.14 -0.34
C GLU A 642 5.56 -48.46 0.45
N ALA A 643 5.81 -47.69 1.52
CA ALA A 643 6.99 -47.96 2.35
C ALA A 643 6.92 -49.31 3.08
N ALA A 644 5.72 -49.76 3.45
CA ALA A 644 5.49 -51.08 4.01
C ALA A 644 5.81 -52.19 2.98
N LEU A 645 5.28 -52.05 1.75
CA LEU A 645 5.56 -52.99 0.64
C LEU A 645 7.06 -53.04 0.32
N LEU A 646 7.75 -51.89 0.20
CA LEU A 646 9.18 -51.86 -0.08
C LEU A 646 10.02 -52.52 1.03
N ARG A 647 9.57 -52.40 2.29
CA ARG A 647 10.25 -53.05 3.44
C ARG A 647 10.06 -54.57 3.45
N THR A 648 8.90 -55.07 3.04
CA THR A 648 8.70 -56.53 2.88
C THR A 648 9.52 -57.11 1.76
N LEU A 649 9.87 -56.27 0.73
CA LEU A 649 10.81 -56.63 -0.35
C LEU A 649 12.29 -56.40 0.02
N GLY A 650 12.62 -56.09 1.30
CA GLY A 650 13.99 -56.02 1.79
C GLY A 650 14.63 -54.64 1.79
N ALA A 651 13.90 -53.55 1.48
CA ALA A 651 14.47 -52.20 1.50
C ALA A 651 14.87 -51.75 2.92
N ARG A 652 16.12 -51.24 3.05
CA ARG A 652 16.64 -50.70 4.30
C ARG A 652 16.01 -49.37 4.68
N ARG A 653 15.85 -49.10 5.98
CA ARG A 653 15.27 -47.82 6.47
C ARG A 653 16.01 -46.58 5.96
N ALA A 654 17.34 -46.66 5.79
CA ALA A 654 18.16 -45.58 5.24
C ALA A 654 17.82 -45.29 3.78
N GLN A 655 17.65 -46.33 2.96
CA GLN A 655 17.26 -46.21 1.54
C GLN A 655 15.91 -45.54 1.36
N LEU A 656 14.92 -45.92 2.18
CA LEU A 656 13.59 -45.30 2.16
C LEU A 656 13.62 -43.81 2.60
N ARG A 657 14.44 -43.47 3.59
CA ARG A 657 14.60 -42.07 4.01
C ARG A 657 15.26 -41.23 2.93
N VAL A 658 16.31 -41.72 2.28
CA VAL A 658 16.98 -41.03 1.18
C VAL A 658 16.06 -40.91 -0.02
N ALA A 659 15.33 -41.95 -0.39
CA ALA A 659 14.35 -41.89 -1.47
C ALA A 659 13.26 -40.87 -1.20
N ALA A 660 12.70 -40.81 0.02
CA ALA A 660 11.73 -39.80 0.43
C ALA A 660 12.33 -38.41 0.45
N ALA A 661 13.57 -38.22 0.94
CA ALA A 661 14.25 -36.94 0.92
C ALA A 661 14.43 -36.43 -0.51
N CYS A 662 14.88 -37.25 -1.44
CA CYS A 662 15.06 -36.90 -2.85
C CYS A 662 13.71 -36.55 -3.50
N GLU A 663 12.66 -37.31 -3.19
CA GLU A 663 11.31 -37.05 -3.72
C GLU A 663 10.76 -35.69 -3.25
N PHE A 664 10.84 -35.40 -1.94
CA PHE A 664 10.35 -34.13 -1.39
C PHE A 664 11.23 -32.95 -1.78
N ALA A 665 12.56 -33.15 -1.85
CA ALA A 665 13.48 -32.12 -2.33
C ALA A 665 13.17 -31.74 -3.78
N LEU A 666 12.93 -32.72 -4.64
CA LEU A 666 12.60 -32.46 -6.04
C LEU A 666 11.22 -31.78 -6.18
N LEU A 667 10.20 -32.28 -5.46
CA LEU A 667 8.89 -31.60 -5.43
C LEU A 667 8.98 -30.17 -4.91
N GLY A 668 9.75 -29.96 -3.85
CA GLY A 668 9.98 -28.64 -3.29
C GLY A 668 10.77 -27.74 -4.22
N LEU A 669 11.76 -28.28 -4.94
CA LEU A 669 12.53 -27.53 -5.93
C LEU A 669 11.67 -27.11 -7.13
N ILE A 670 10.87 -28.04 -7.67
CA ILE A 670 9.91 -27.74 -8.74
C ILE A 670 8.97 -26.65 -8.29
N ALA A 671 8.34 -26.83 -7.12
CA ALA A 671 7.39 -25.88 -6.57
C ALA A 671 8.04 -24.53 -6.23
N GLY A 672 9.28 -24.54 -5.69
CA GLY A 672 10.02 -23.33 -5.35
C GLY A 672 10.46 -22.51 -6.57
N LEU A 673 10.97 -23.17 -7.63
CA LEU A 673 11.37 -22.50 -8.86
C LEU A 673 10.15 -21.88 -9.60
N THR A 674 9.05 -22.66 -9.68
CA THR A 674 7.80 -22.15 -10.29
C THR A 674 7.22 -21.02 -9.47
N ALA A 675 7.32 -21.08 -8.13
CA ALA A 675 6.87 -20.05 -7.23
C ALA A 675 7.72 -18.76 -7.34
N ALA A 676 9.04 -18.89 -7.43
CA ALA A 676 9.93 -17.75 -7.62
C ALA A 676 9.68 -17.05 -8.96
N PHE A 677 9.46 -17.81 -10.03
CA PHE A 677 9.09 -17.28 -11.33
C PHE A 677 7.72 -16.55 -11.27
N GLY A 678 6.71 -17.18 -10.67
CA GLY A 678 5.39 -16.58 -10.49
C GLY A 678 5.43 -15.31 -9.65
N ALA A 679 6.21 -15.31 -8.56
CA ALA A 679 6.39 -14.14 -7.70
C ALA A 679 7.15 -13.01 -8.42
N ALA A 680 8.15 -13.33 -9.25
CA ALA A 680 8.87 -12.35 -10.06
C ALA A 680 7.94 -11.67 -11.08
N VAL A 681 7.15 -12.45 -11.82
CA VAL A 681 6.19 -11.92 -12.82
C VAL A 681 5.12 -11.08 -12.14
N ALA A 682 4.53 -11.57 -11.05
CA ALA A 682 3.53 -10.83 -10.29
C ALA A 682 4.12 -9.55 -9.68
N GLY A 683 5.36 -9.61 -9.17
CA GLY A 683 6.07 -8.45 -8.63
C GLY A 683 6.34 -7.38 -9.67
N LEU A 684 6.78 -7.75 -10.88
CA LEU A 684 6.96 -6.82 -12.00
C LEU A 684 5.64 -6.13 -12.37
N TRP A 685 4.56 -6.90 -12.45
CA TRP A 685 3.25 -6.34 -12.78
C TRP A 685 2.73 -5.42 -11.66
N LEU A 686 2.81 -5.83 -10.39
CA LEU A 686 2.40 -5.02 -9.24
C LEU A 686 3.21 -3.72 -9.15
N GLY A 687 4.54 -3.79 -9.32
CA GLY A 687 5.41 -2.63 -9.29
C GLY A 687 5.00 -1.58 -10.31
N ARG A 688 4.68 -1.99 -11.54
CA ARG A 688 4.29 -1.08 -12.62
C ARG A 688 2.83 -0.64 -12.57
N ALA A 689 1.89 -1.57 -12.38
CA ALA A 689 0.46 -1.30 -12.52
C ALA A 689 -0.19 -0.72 -11.26
N VAL A 690 0.31 -1.08 -10.06
CA VAL A 690 -0.28 -0.68 -8.79
C VAL A 690 0.56 0.38 -8.08
N PHE A 691 1.88 0.16 -8.00
CA PHE A 691 2.78 1.06 -7.28
C PHE A 691 3.37 2.15 -8.18
N HIS A 692 3.26 2.03 -9.51
CA HIS A 692 3.77 2.98 -10.50
C HIS A 692 5.28 3.26 -10.36
N ILE A 693 6.04 2.26 -9.88
CA ILE A 693 7.50 2.34 -9.74
C ILE A 693 8.10 2.02 -11.10
N GLU A 694 8.63 3.03 -11.80
CA GLU A 694 9.31 2.86 -13.07
C GLU A 694 10.65 2.14 -12.85
N GLY A 695 10.88 1.03 -13.58
CA GLY A 695 12.14 0.28 -13.49
C GLY A 695 12.24 -0.70 -12.31
N PHE A 696 11.17 -0.96 -11.57
CA PHE A 696 11.19 -1.96 -10.51
C PHE A 696 11.55 -3.34 -11.08
N LEU A 697 12.62 -3.93 -10.54
CA LEU A 697 13.02 -5.31 -10.79
C LEU A 697 12.92 -6.11 -9.48
N PRO A 698 12.16 -7.21 -9.47
CA PRO A 698 12.11 -8.07 -8.30
C PRO A 698 13.51 -8.57 -7.95
N PRO A 699 13.85 -8.65 -6.65
CA PRO A 699 15.19 -9.04 -6.23
C PRO A 699 15.45 -10.52 -6.58
N SER A 700 16.26 -10.78 -7.60
CA SER A 700 16.55 -12.12 -8.14
C SER A 700 17.21 -13.02 -7.12
N TRP A 701 18.22 -12.51 -6.37
CA TRP A 701 18.93 -13.28 -5.35
C TRP A 701 18.05 -13.73 -4.18
N PRO A 702 17.26 -12.89 -3.52
CA PRO A 702 16.33 -13.31 -2.47
C PRO A 702 15.26 -14.28 -2.97
N LEU A 703 14.78 -14.12 -4.21
CA LEU A 703 13.84 -15.07 -4.82
C LEU A 703 14.48 -16.45 -5.04
N ALA A 704 15.72 -16.50 -5.51
CA ALA A 704 16.45 -17.74 -5.67
C ALA A 704 16.71 -18.44 -4.32
N LEU A 705 17.13 -17.68 -3.30
CA LEU A 705 17.25 -18.20 -1.93
C LEU A 705 15.91 -18.68 -1.37
N GLY A 706 14.84 -17.93 -1.62
CA GLY A 706 13.50 -18.29 -1.23
C GLY A 706 13.05 -19.62 -1.88
N ALA A 707 13.34 -19.82 -3.16
CA ALA A 707 13.05 -21.09 -3.86
C ALA A 707 13.79 -22.27 -3.24
N LEU A 708 15.09 -22.12 -2.94
CA LEU A 708 15.89 -23.15 -2.27
C LEU A 708 15.42 -23.38 -0.83
N GLY A 709 15.10 -22.33 -0.09
CA GLY A 709 14.51 -22.40 1.26
C GLY A 709 13.19 -23.16 1.26
N CYS A 710 12.32 -22.89 0.30
CA CYS A 710 11.08 -23.63 0.11
C CYS A 710 11.33 -25.11 -0.19
N ALA A 711 12.28 -25.44 -1.05
CA ALA A 711 12.66 -26.82 -1.32
C ALA A 711 13.14 -27.54 -0.05
N PHE A 712 13.95 -26.88 0.75
CA PHE A 712 14.46 -27.40 2.01
C PHE A 712 13.35 -27.61 3.05
N VAL A 713 12.43 -26.65 3.20
CA VAL A 713 11.28 -26.75 4.11
C VAL A 713 10.34 -27.87 3.70
N VAL A 714 10.02 -28.01 2.41
CA VAL A 714 9.19 -29.11 1.88
C VAL A 714 9.86 -30.46 2.14
N MET A 715 11.18 -30.55 1.96
CA MET A 715 11.96 -31.75 2.25
C MET A 715 11.89 -32.09 3.74
N LEU A 716 12.13 -31.14 4.64
CA LEU A 716 12.10 -31.37 6.09
C LEU A 716 10.73 -31.79 6.59
N LEU A 717 9.68 -31.07 6.18
CA LEU A 717 8.31 -31.38 6.58
C LEU A 717 7.87 -32.74 6.00
N GLY A 718 8.24 -33.04 4.78
CA GLY A 718 8.00 -34.34 4.15
C GLY A 718 8.69 -35.49 4.90
N LEU A 719 9.95 -35.32 5.27
CA LEU A 719 10.71 -36.28 6.09
C LEU A 719 10.10 -36.43 7.49
N ALA A 720 9.69 -35.34 8.15
CA ALA A 720 9.04 -35.38 9.45
C ALA A 720 7.74 -36.17 9.39
N GLY A 721 6.91 -35.97 8.35
CA GLY A 721 5.67 -36.71 8.10
C GLY A 721 5.90 -38.21 7.86
N THR A 722 7.07 -38.59 7.31
CA THR A 722 7.40 -40.00 7.04
C THR A 722 8.15 -40.70 8.19
N ARG A 723 8.61 -39.96 9.22
CA ARG A 723 9.32 -40.57 10.40
C ARG A 723 8.51 -41.66 11.10
N LYS A 724 7.21 -41.45 11.31
CA LYS A 724 6.32 -42.46 11.93
C LYS A 724 6.19 -43.71 11.04
N VAL A 725 6.24 -43.56 9.72
CA VAL A 725 6.13 -44.63 8.73
C VAL A 725 7.35 -45.54 8.73
N THR A 726 8.53 -44.96 8.87
CA THR A 726 9.80 -45.72 8.87
C THR A 726 10.08 -46.43 10.19
N ARG A 727 9.39 -46.04 11.27
CA ARG A 727 9.53 -46.65 12.62
C ARG A 727 8.52 -47.78 12.91
N THR A 728 7.34 -47.80 12.30
CA THR A 728 6.32 -48.87 12.48
C THR A 728 6.75 -50.17 11.82
N SER A 729 6.38 -51.32 12.44
CA SER A 729 6.67 -52.64 11.87
C SER A 729 5.83 -52.91 10.63
N PRO A 730 6.36 -53.54 9.58
CA PRO A 730 5.63 -53.86 8.36
C PRO A 730 4.35 -54.67 8.61
N MET A 731 4.41 -55.62 9.55
CA MET A 731 3.28 -56.47 9.89
C MET A 731 2.07 -55.73 10.46
N ARG A 732 2.29 -54.67 11.28
CA ARG A 732 1.18 -53.83 11.77
C ARG A 732 0.51 -53.01 10.67
N LEU A 733 1.34 -52.48 9.75
CA LEU A 733 0.83 -51.64 8.62
C LEU A 733 0.06 -52.48 7.60
N LEU A 734 0.40 -53.75 7.40
CA LEU A 734 -0.35 -54.67 6.50
C LEU A 734 -1.63 -55.24 7.14
N ARG A 735 -1.74 -55.19 8.48
CA ARG A 735 -2.91 -55.65 9.24
C ARG A 735 -3.97 -54.57 9.45
N GLU A 736 -3.55 -53.27 9.39
CA GLU A 736 -4.43 -52.11 9.53
C GLU A 736 -4.89 -51.52 8.19
N GLY A 737 -4.41 -52.02 7.05
CA GLY A 737 -4.80 -51.68 5.69
C GLY A 737 -5.53 -52.86 5.06
#